data_c1adb4e00764bf48735c46441abd983e
#
_entry.id   c1adb4e00764bf48735c46441abd983e
#
_cell.length_a   1.000
_cell.length_b   1.000
_cell.length_c   1.000
_cell.angle_alpha   90.00
_cell.angle_beta   90.00
_cell.angle_gamma   90.00
#
_symmetry.space_group_name_H-M   'P 1'
#
loop_
_entity.id
_entity.type
_entity.pdbx_description
1 polymer ?
#
loop_
_entity_poly.entity_id
_entity_poly.type
_entity_poly.pdbx_seq_one_letter_code
_entity_poly.pdbx_strand_id
1 'polypeptide(L)'
;PAPPKHGLGSKTVPPGHPRPRPSMVLAPEIQKGVKNKHMKDGFIKVAVTAPDSKVADCAYNIEKMIEKAEELAGKGVRIAVFPELGISAYTCSDLFLQEPLLTGAEKALEKFVKETEKLDLLSVVSLPLRHQARLYNVAAVVKGGKVLGLVPKSHIPMYSEFYEGRHFASGDVAQAQGKCAEEKMGTHRLAFQKEEIVFGIRQLFCCEQMPELCLAVEICEDLWMPVPPSSYHAMAGATIIANASASDELTGKAAYRRDLVKNQSARTVSAYLYADAAMGESTTDLVYGGHHLIAENGTLLAENKAFAGEDAITEIDCKKLAAERRRMGTFPLYPVPENEGYVRHFFAFDTMEETKLTRKFEKTPFVPVDRGDREERCNEILNIQAAGLAKRLRHTGCKSAVIGLSGGLDSTLALLVTIRAFDQLNLDRKGIVSVTMPCFGTTNRTYDNAVKLAQELGTTLKEISIEKAVLQHFKDIGHDPEVQDVTYENGQARERTQILMNIANQAGGLVIGTGDMSELALGWATYNGDHMSMYGVNCSVPKTLVRFLVQYFADNSGEGTLKDVLYDILDTPVSPELLPPKEGEIAQKTEDIVGPYELHDFFLYHMLRFGYMPSKIYRIAKITFEGEYEAQTIYRWLSTFVHRFFRQQFKRSCLPDGPKVGSVAVSPRGDLRMPSDASDALWKEDLAAIRKKEGWD
;
A
#
# COMPACT_ATOMS: atom_id res chain seq x y z
N PRO A 1 23.63 -22.57 59.88
CA PRO A 1 24.83 -21.79 59.77
C PRO A 1 24.80 -20.91 58.53
N ALA A 2 24.85 -19.61 58.72
CA ALA A 2 24.88 -18.62 57.68
C ALA A 2 26.31 -18.44 57.14
N PRO A 3 26.53 -18.10 55.84
CA PRO A 3 27.85 -17.75 55.33
C PRO A 3 28.20 -16.26 55.61
N PRO A 4 29.49 -15.90 55.59
CA PRO A 4 29.97 -14.64 56.09
C PRO A 4 29.82 -13.47 55.12
N LYS A 5 29.63 -12.27 55.70
CA LYS A 5 29.60 -10.97 54.99
C LYS A 5 31.02 -10.55 54.59
N HIS A 6 31.27 -10.38 53.29
CA HIS A 6 32.42 -9.64 52.78
C HIS A 6 32.07 -8.20 52.52
N GLY A 7 32.77 -7.29 53.18
CA GLY A 7 32.65 -5.84 53.05
C GLY A 7 33.21 -5.38 51.68
N LEU A 8 32.43 -4.56 51.00
CA LEU A 8 32.87 -3.82 49.82
C LEU A 8 33.36 -2.42 50.24
N GLY A 9 34.65 -2.21 50.09
CA GLY A 9 35.28 -0.90 50.29
C GLY A 9 34.80 0.09 49.20
N SER A 10 34.36 1.26 49.66
CA SER A 10 34.03 2.40 48.83
C SER A 10 35.26 3.01 48.18
N LYS A 11 35.41 2.85 46.86
CA LYS A 11 36.33 3.69 46.07
C LYS A 11 35.58 4.95 45.63
N THR A 12 36.01 6.08 46.17
CA THR A 12 35.59 7.42 45.75
C THR A 12 36.07 7.67 44.31
N VAL A 13 35.11 7.95 43.40
CA VAL A 13 35.37 8.41 42.04
C VAL A 13 35.58 9.93 42.08
N PRO A 14 36.61 10.50 41.44
CA PRO A 14 36.83 11.94 41.40
C PRO A 14 35.72 12.64 40.56
N PRO A 15 35.41 13.92 40.84
CA PRO A 15 34.35 14.65 40.15
C PRO A 15 34.69 14.83 38.67
N GLY A 16 33.88 14.23 37.79
CA GLY A 16 33.99 14.38 36.35
C GLY A 16 33.66 15.82 35.93
N HIS A 17 34.41 16.32 34.98
CA HIS A 17 34.14 17.58 34.28
C HIS A 17 32.72 17.61 33.73
N PRO A 18 32.03 18.77 33.74
CA PRO A 18 30.70 18.88 33.18
C PRO A 18 30.77 18.63 31.67
N ARG A 19 30.03 17.64 31.18
CA ARG A 19 29.84 17.43 29.74
C ARG A 19 29.19 18.70 29.17
N PRO A 20 29.65 19.21 28.03
CA PRO A 20 28.96 20.30 27.32
C PRO A 20 27.54 19.85 26.99
N ARG A 21 26.56 20.68 27.34
CA ARG A 21 25.17 20.48 26.91
C ARG A 21 25.13 20.51 25.38
N PRO A 22 24.41 19.59 24.71
CA PRO A 22 24.22 19.69 23.27
C PRO A 22 23.57 21.04 22.97
N SER A 23 24.18 21.81 22.10
CA SER A 23 23.58 23.02 21.53
C SER A 23 22.31 22.59 20.75
N MET A 24 21.16 22.94 21.30
CA MET A 24 19.91 22.89 20.57
C MET A 24 20.10 23.80 19.33
N VAL A 25 20.31 23.20 18.17
CA VAL A 25 20.11 23.92 16.91
C VAL A 25 18.61 24.17 16.83
N LEU A 26 18.22 25.38 17.20
CA LEU A 26 16.86 25.89 16.99
C LEU A 26 16.55 25.71 15.49
N ALA A 27 15.45 25.04 15.17
CA ALA A 27 14.89 25.07 13.84
C ALA A 27 14.83 26.54 13.38
N PRO A 28 15.19 26.85 12.13
CA PRO A 28 15.15 28.23 11.65
C PRO A 28 13.75 28.79 11.88
N GLU A 29 13.67 30.00 12.45
CA GLU A 29 12.41 30.71 12.63
C GLU A 29 11.69 30.76 11.28
N ILE A 30 10.50 30.13 11.24
CA ILE A 30 9.60 30.17 10.08
C ILE A 30 9.33 31.65 9.82
N GLN A 31 9.86 32.18 8.72
CA GLN A 31 9.55 33.52 8.25
C GLN A 31 8.03 33.65 8.10
N LYS A 32 7.42 34.45 8.97
CA LYS A 32 6.00 34.80 8.93
C LYS A 32 5.72 35.56 7.63
N GLY A 33 5.26 34.85 6.60
CA GLY A 33 4.93 35.51 5.32
C GLY A 33 4.49 34.57 4.21
N VAL A 34 4.89 33.30 4.22
CA VAL A 34 4.45 32.31 3.23
C VAL A 34 3.16 31.68 3.72
N LYS A 35 2.03 31.92 3.03
CA LYS A 35 0.80 31.14 3.25
C LYS A 35 1.17 29.66 3.01
N ASN A 36 1.35 28.90 4.07
CA ASN A 36 1.63 27.47 4.02
C ASN A 36 0.48 26.73 3.30
N LYS A 37 0.59 26.65 1.97
CA LYS A 37 -0.23 25.71 1.20
C LYS A 37 0.50 24.37 1.24
N HIS A 38 0.28 23.58 2.28
CA HIS A 38 0.74 22.19 2.33
C HIS A 38 0.09 21.40 1.20
N MET A 39 0.86 20.55 0.52
CA MET A 39 0.31 19.55 -0.39
C MET A 39 -0.63 18.65 0.39
N LYS A 40 -1.95 18.79 0.16
CA LYS A 40 -2.98 18.17 1.01
C LYS A 40 -2.85 16.67 1.12
N ASP A 41 -2.55 16.00 0.00
CA ASP A 41 -2.69 14.54 -0.10
C ASP A 41 -1.37 13.77 -0.01
N GLY A 42 -0.23 14.46 -0.16
CA GLY A 42 1.10 13.85 -0.11
C GLY A 42 1.56 13.18 -1.41
N PHE A 43 0.84 13.38 -2.53
CA PHE A 43 1.29 12.92 -3.83
C PHE A 43 2.29 13.88 -4.46
N ILE A 44 3.36 13.34 -5.05
CA ILE A 44 4.36 14.06 -5.83
C ILE A 44 4.58 13.37 -7.17
N LYS A 45 4.57 14.13 -8.28
CA LYS A 45 4.85 13.57 -9.61
C LYS A 45 6.35 13.49 -9.83
N VAL A 46 6.80 12.30 -10.23
CA VAL A 46 8.21 11.98 -10.45
C VAL A 46 8.43 11.40 -11.83
N ALA A 47 9.64 11.53 -12.35
CA ALA A 47 10.05 10.93 -13.61
C ALA A 47 11.45 10.35 -13.52
N VAL A 48 11.67 9.28 -14.26
CA VAL A 48 12.98 8.72 -14.61
C VAL A 48 13.07 8.68 -16.13
N THR A 49 14.19 9.15 -16.69
CA THR A 49 14.34 9.45 -18.12
C THR A 49 15.77 9.31 -18.58
N ALA A 50 15.98 8.97 -19.84
CA ALA A 50 17.25 9.04 -20.51
C ALA A 50 17.07 9.77 -21.86
N PRO A 51 17.32 11.07 -21.92
CA PRO A 51 17.30 11.79 -23.19
C PRO A 51 18.38 11.29 -24.14
N ASP A 52 18.24 11.62 -25.41
CA ASP A 52 19.25 11.30 -26.42
C ASP A 52 20.62 11.83 -26.02
N SER A 53 21.67 11.03 -26.25
CA SER A 53 23.02 11.34 -25.81
C SER A 53 24.06 10.98 -26.88
N LYS A 54 25.25 11.58 -26.74
CA LYS A 54 26.44 11.28 -27.54
C LYS A 54 27.63 11.12 -26.62
N VAL A 55 28.40 10.07 -26.85
CA VAL A 55 29.58 9.76 -26.04
C VAL A 55 30.58 10.92 -26.12
N ALA A 56 31.02 11.42 -24.97
CA ALA A 56 31.93 12.55 -24.76
C ALA A 56 31.49 13.93 -25.28
N ASP A 57 30.26 14.08 -25.75
CA ASP A 57 29.70 15.39 -26.17
C ASP A 57 28.86 16.01 -25.03
N CYS A 58 29.54 16.51 -24.00
CA CYS A 58 28.88 17.11 -22.84
C CYS A 58 27.95 18.28 -23.19
N ALA A 59 28.29 19.04 -24.27
CA ALA A 59 27.47 20.18 -24.70
C ALA A 59 26.14 19.73 -25.30
N TYR A 60 26.17 18.72 -26.18
CA TYR A 60 24.97 18.12 -26.75
C TYR A 60 24.11 17.48 -25.68
N ASN A 61 24.72 16.65 -24.83
CA ASN A 61 24.02 15.89 -23.81
C ASN A 61 23.27 16.80 -22.84
N ILE A 62 23.91 17.88 -22.40
CA ILE A 62 23.28 18.80 -21.45
C ILE A 62 22.14 19.60 -22.07
N GLU A 63 22.20 19.94 -23.36
CA GLU A 63 21.08 20.56 -24.08
C GLU A 63 19.88 19.65 -24.09
N LYS A 64 20.08 18.35 -24.42
CA LYS A 64 19.00 17.35 -24.40
C LYS A 64 18.44 17.13 -22.99
N MET A 65 19.26 17.18 -21.97
CA MET A 65 18.80 17.10 -20.57
C MET A 65 18.01 18.34 -20.14
N ILE A 66 18.37 19.55 -20.59
CA ILE A 66 17.63 20.77 -20.33
C ILE A 66 16.28 20.74 -21.04
N GLU A 67 16.23 20.43 -22.34
CA GLU A 67 15.00 20.28 -23.11
C GLU A 67 14.04 19.28 -22.39
N LYS A 68 14.58 18.16 -21.92
CA LYS A 68 13.82 17.15 -21.20
C LYS A 68 13.34 17.66 -19.83
N ALA A 69 14.16 18.38 -19.08
CA ALA A 69 13.78 18.98 -17.81
C ALA A 69 12.62 19.98 -17.97
N GLU A 70 12.66 20.81 -19.01
CA GLU A 70 11.58 21.75 -19.36
C GLU A 70 10.28 21.00 -19.71
N GLU A 71 10.37 19.97 -20.56
CA GLU A 71 9.23 19.11 -20.92
C GLU A 71 8.59 18.49 -19.67
N LEU A 72 9.40 17.88 -18.80
CA LEU A 72 8.93 17.21 -17.58
C LEU A 72 8.32 18.20 -16.58
N ALA A 73 8.94 19.38 -16.40
CA ALA A 73 8.37 20.44 -15.57
C ALA A 73 7.01 20.93 -16.12
N GLY A 74 6.88 21.05 -17.43
CA GLY A 74 5.61 21.37 -18.12
C GLY A 74 4.52 20.31 -17.90
N LYS A 75 4.89 19.05 -17.72
CA LYS A 75 3.99 17.93 -17.34
C LYS A 75 3.67 17.90 -15.84
N GLY A 76 4.19 18.83 -15.06
CA GLY A 76 4.00 18.92 -13.60
C GLY A 76 4.88 17.95 -12.79
N VAL A 77 5.94 17.41 -13.39
CA VAL A 77 6.95 16.62 -12.67
C VAL A 77 7.72 17.53 -11.72
N ARG A 78 7.98 17.04 -10.51
CA ARG A 78 8.68 17.77 -9.45
C ARG A 78 10.04 17.16 -9.11
N ILE A 79 10.26 15.89 -9.43
CA ILE A 79 11.55 15.21 -9.26
C ILE A 79 11.85 14.47 -10.56
N ALA A 80 13.01 14.71 -11.15
CA ALA A 80 13.50 14.03 -12.33
C ALA A 80 14.86 13.39 -12.03
N VAL A 81 15.05 12.13 -12.41
CA VAL A 81 16.32 11.41 -12.30
C VAL A 81 16.82 11.06 -13.69
N PHE A 82 18.04 11.46 -13.98
CA PHE A 82 18.76 11.19 -15.21
C PHE A 82 19.79 10.07 -15.02
N PRO A 83 20.31 9.46 -16.10
CA PRO A 83 21.21 8.31 -16.00
C PRO A 83 22.57 8.63 -15.37
N GLU A 84 23.26 7.60 -14.94
CA GLU A 84 24.64 7.63 -14.49
C GLU A 84 25.55 8.21 -15.56
N LEU A 85 26.44 9.14 -15.15
CA LEU A 85 27.37 9.87 -16.04
C LEU A 85 26.69 10.50 -17.28
N GLY A 86 25.38 10.78 -17.22
CA GLY A 86 24.58 11.23 -18.36
C GLY A 86 25.11 12.50 -19.03
N ILE A 87 25.86 13.35 -18.32
CA ILE A 87 26.48 14.57 -18.90
C ILE A 87 27.57 14.20 -19.92
N SER A 88 28.37 13.17 -19.66
CA SER A 88 29.46 12.72 -20.55
C SER A 88 29.07 11.55 -21.45
N ALA A 89 28.03 10.83 -21.13
CA ALA A 89 27.75 9.43 -21.35
C ALA A 89 28.68 8.52 -20.50
N TYR A 90 28.18 7.30 -20.22
CA TYR A 90 28.88 6.33 -19.38
C TYR A 90 30.08 5.67 -20.08
N THR A 91 30.00 5.44 -21.38
CA THR A 91 30.91 4.66 -22.16
C THR A 91 32.12 5.46 -22.70
N CYS A 92 32.57 6.49 -22.01
CA CYS A 92 33.71 7.32 -22.40
C CYS A 92 35.07 6.66 -22.22
N SER A 93 35.16 5.53 -21.48
CA SER A 93 36.43 4.79 -21.28
C SER A 93 37.59 5.70 -20.85
N ASP A 94 38.78 5.53 -21.41
CA ASP A 94 39.97 6.32 -21.04
C ASP A 94 39.87 7.81 -21.38
N LEU A 95 38.79 8.27 -22.04
CA LEU A 95 38.51 9.69 -22.18
C LEU A 95 38.20 10.36 -20.83
N PHE A 96 37.77 9.63 -19.84
CA PHE A 96 37.64 10.14 -18.46
C PHE A 96 38.97 10.63 -17.86
N LEU A 97 40.10 10.24 -18.42
CA LEU A 97 41.41 10.75 -18.00
C LEU A 97 41.84 12.02 -18.75
N GLN A 98 40.99 12.51 -19.65
CA GLN A 98 41.27 13.68 -20.49
C GLN A 98 40.69 14.97 -19.92
N GLU A 99 41.54 15.96 -19.76
CA GLU A 99 41.16 17.30 -19.22
C GLU A 99 39.97 17.99 -19.97
N PRO A 100 39.90 17.90 -21.32
CA PRO A 100 38.76 18.49 -22.04
C PRO A 100 37.41 17.91 -21.65
N LEU A 101 37.31 16.61 -21.40
CA LEU A 101 36.06 15.94 -21.01
C LEU A 101 35.63 16.40 -19.62
N LEU A 102 36.54 16.41 -18.65
CA LEU A 102 36.26 16.78 -17.26
C LEU A 102 35.83 18.23 -17.15
N THR A 103 36.57 19.14 -17.83
CA THR A 103 36.21 20.55 -17.89
C THR A 103 34.91 20.80 -18.65
N GLY A 104 34.66 20.02 -19.70
CA GLY A 104 33.41 20.01 -20.45
C GLY A 104 32.21 19.62 -19.59
N ALA A 105 32.36 18.57 -18.78
CA ALA A 105 31.32 18.09 -17.87
C ALA A 105 30.96 19.11 -16.77
N GLU A 106 31.97 19.77 -16.18
CA GLU A 106 31.74 20.81 -15.17
C GLU A 106 31.00 22.05 -15.79
N LYS A 107 31.40 22.49 -17.00
CA LYS A 107 30.72 23.59 -17.74
C LYS A 107 29.28 23.20 -18.13
N ALA A 108 29.06 21.95 -18.50
CA ALA A 108 27.72 21.46 -18.82
C ALA A 108 26.83 21.47 -17.59
N LEU A 109 27.33 21.05 -16.42
CA LEU A 109 26.59 21.16 -15.16
C LEU A 109 26.26 22.61 -14.83
N GLU A 110 27.21 23.56 -15.01
CA GLU A 110 26.98 25.01 -14.84
C GLU A 110 25.80 25.49 -15.71
N LYS A 111 25.83 25.10 -17.01
CA LYS A 111 24.75 25.44 -17.96
C LYS A 111 23.42 24.86 -17.49
N PHE A 112 23.37 23.61 -17.09
CA PHE A 112 22.15 22.99 -16.57
C PHE A 112 21.56 23.73 -15.36
N VAL A 113 22.40 24.01 -14.37
CA VAL A 113 22.00 24.72 -13.14
C VAL A 113 21.41 26.09 -13.47
N LYS A 114 22.05 26.82 -14.37
CA LYS A 114 21.60 28.15 -14.78
C LYS A 114 20.30 28.13 -15.59
N GLU A 115 20.20 27.28 -16.58
CA GLU A 115 19.05 27.25 -17.48
C GLU A 115 17.81 26.65 -16.85
N THR A 116 17.98 25.72 -15.87
CA THR A 116 16.87 25.12 -15.10
C THR A 116 16.50 25.87 -13.81
N GLU A 117 17.14 27.01 -13.52
CA GLU A 117 16.93 27.81 -12.31
C GLU A 117 15.45 28.09 -12.01
N LYS A 118 14.70 28.45 -13.08
CA LYS A 118 13.28 28.81 -12.98
C LYS A 118 12.32 27.65 -13.02
N LEU A 119 12.82 26.44 -13.24
CA LEU A 119 11.98 25.24 -13.24
C LEU A 119 11.71 24.81 -11.80
N ASP A 120 10.43 24.63 -11.46
CA ASP A 120 10.05 24.09 -10.15
C ASP A 120 10.25 22.57 -10.09
N LEU A 121 11.47 22.15 -10.38
CA LEU A 121 11.93 20.77 -10.57
C LEU A 121 13.19 20.52 -9.74
N LEU A 122 13.22 19.45 -8.96
CA LEU A 122 14.43 18.90 -8.37
C LEU A 122 15.00 17.86 -9.35
N SER A 123 16.23 18.05 -9.80
CA SER A 123 16.88 17.16 -10.76
C SER A 123 18.08 16.45 -10.15
N VAL A 124 18.24 15.16 -10.48
CA VAL A 124 19.44 14.37 -10.19
C VAL A 124 20.14 14.12 -11.52
N VAL A 125 21.31 14.72 -11.70
CA VAL A 125 22.14 14.61 -12.92
C VAL A 125 23.54 14.12 -12.57
N SER A 126 24.19 13.35 -13.45
CA SER A 126 25.44 12.68 -13.09
C SER A 126 26.56 13.04 -14.03
N LEU A 127 27.79 13.18 -13.47
CA LEU A 127 29.00 13.57 -14.18
C LEU A 127 30.27 12.96 -13.58
N PRO A 128 31.36 12.86 -14.37
CA PRO A 128 32.70 12.63 -13.81
C PRO A 128 33.20 13.92 -13.15
N LEU A 129 33.59 13.84 -11.88
CA LEU A 129 34.01 15.01 -11.11
C LEU A 129 35.34 14.78 -10.41
N ARG A 130 36.29 15.71 -10.61
CA ARG A 130 37.57 15.74 -9.86
C ARG A 130 37.29 16.28 -8.45
N HIS A 131 37.72 15.53 -7.46
CA HIS A 131 37.74 16.01 -6.09
C HIS A 131 39.08 15.66 -5.45
N GLN A 132 39.79 16.68 -4.96
CA GLN A 132 41.18 16.54 -4.53
C GLN A 132 42.05 15.93 -5.65
N ALA A 133 42.76 14.83 -5.40
CA ALA A 133 43.63 14.17 -6.37
C ALA A 133 42.96 12.96 -7.05
N ARG A 134 41.66 12.80 -6.99
CA ARG A 134 40.91 11.63 -7.50
C ARG A 134 39.76 12.05 -8.41
N LEU A 135 39.34 11.13 -9.26
CA LEU A 135 38.15 11.24 -10.08
C LEU A 135 37.03 10.41 -9.47
N TYR A 136 35.83 10.93 -9.46
CA TYR A 136 34.64 10.28 -8.93
C TYR A 136 33.51 10.29 -9.97
N ASN A 137 32.71 9.23 -9.97
CA ASN A 137 31.41 9.18 -10.59
C ASN A 137 30.39 9.78 -9.60
N VAL A 138 29.76 10.91 -9.94
CA VAL A 138 29.02 11.75 -9.01
C VAL A 138 27.63 12.07 -9.53
N ALA A 139 26.64 11.95 -8.69
CA ALA A 139 25.31 12.53 -8.90
C ALA A 139 25.20 13.89 -8.20
N ALA A 140 24.84 14.92 -8.94
CA ALA A 140 24.57 16.27 -8.46
C ALA A 140 23.05 16.45 -8.31
N VAL A 141 22.61 16.89 -7.13
CA VAL A 141 21.21 17.23 -6.88
C VAL A 141 21.02 18.73 -7.09
N VAL A 142 20.21 19.11 -8.08
CA VAL A 142 20.04 20.47 -8.56
C VAL A 142 18.62 20.97 -8.31
N LYS A 143 18.49 22.19 -7.77
CA LYS A 143 17.20 22.90 -7.62
C LYS A 143 17.43 24.41 -7.52
N GLY A 144 16.60 25.19 -8.25
CA GLY A 144 16.54 26.65 -8.11
C GLY A 144 17.87 27.36 -8.33
N GLY A 145 18.60 27.01 -9.40
CA GLY A 145 19.86 27.60 -9.74
C GLY A 145 21.06 27.22 -8.86
N LYS A 146 20.94 26.12 -8.07
CA LYS A 146 21.99 25.63 -7.16
C LYS A 146 22.18 24.13 -7.23
N VAL A 147 23.41 23.68 -7.01
CA VAL A 147 23.72 22.31 -6.63
C VAL A 147 23.59 22.22 -5.12
N LEU A 148 22.64 21.40 -4.65
CA LEU A 148 22.37 21.23 -3.23
C LEU A 148 23.38 20.28 -2.56
N GLY A 149 23.84 19.28 -3.30
CA GLY A 149 24.81 18.29 -2.83
C GLY A 149 25.37 17.45 -3.96
N LEU A 150 26.53 16.88 -3.71
CA LEU A 150 27.29 15.99 -4.63
C LEU A 150 27.45 14.62 -3.98
N VAL A 151 26.85 13.60 -4.60
CA VAL A 151 26.83 12.22 -4.07
C VAL A 151 27.70 11.34 -4.96
N PRO A 152 28.90 10.93 -4.51
CA PRO A 152 29.75 10.00 -5.26
C PRO A 152 29.25 8.57 -5.14
N LYS A 153 29.47 7.76 -6.20
CA LYS A 153 29.20 6.32 -6.22
C LYS A 153 29.98 5.59 -5.14
N SER A 154 29.32 4.75 -4.35
CA SER A 154 29.94 4.04 -3.25
C SER A 154 30.70 2.79 -3.71
N HIS A 155 30.05 1.98 -4.56
CA HIS A 155 30.57 0.70 -4.99
C HIS A 155 30.98 0.77 -6.46
N ILE A 156 32.27 0.57 -6.72
CA ILE A 156 32.85 0.68 -8.03
C ILE A 156 33.05 -0.74 -8.61
N PRO A 157 32.30 -1.14 -9.65
CA PRO A 157 32.39 -2.47 -10.22
C PRO A 157 33.71 -2.68 -10.97
N MET A 158 34.34 -3.86 -10.74
CA MET A 158 35.61 -4.31 -11.35
C MET A 158 35.52 -5.79 -11.64
N TYR A 159 34.52 -6.22 -12.38
CA TYR A 159 34.32 -7.62 -12.78
C TYR A 159 33.63 -7.69 -14.13
N SER A 160 33.83 -8.81 -14.84
CA SER A 160 33.28 -9.08 -16.18
C SER A 160 33.49 -7.89 -17.14
N GLU A 161 32.43 -7.30 -17.64
CA GLU A 161 32.44 -6.14 -18.54
C GLU A 161 32.76 -4.81 -17.85
N PHE A 162 32.71 -4.75 -16.52
CA PHE A 162 32.91 -3.52 -15.76
C PHE A 162 34.35 -3.32 -15.31
N TYR A 163 34.88 -2.14 -15.57
CA TYR A 163 36.27 -1.75 -15.19
C TYR A 163 36.34 -0.31 -14.65
N GLU A 164 35.26 0.17 -14.00
CA GLU A 164 35.14 1.55 -13.50
C GLU A 164 36.27 1.94 -12.55
N GLY A 165 36.81 1.02 -11.75
CA GLY A 165 37.93 1.28 -10.86
C GLY A 165 39.26 1.64 -11.56
N ARG A 166 39.31 1.52 -12.90
CA ARG A 166 40.43 2.09 -13.71
C ARG A 166 40.40 3.61 -13.68
N HIS A 167 39.22 4.21 -13.57
CA HIS A 167 39.00 5.65 -13.67
C HIS A 167 38.54 6.28 -12.37
N PHE A 168 37.60 5.65 -11.67
CA PHE A 168 36.91 6.24 -10.56
C PHE A 168 37.29 5.67 -9.20
N ALA A 169 37.35 6.54 -8.19
CA ALA A 169 37.48 6.17 -6.79
C ALA A 169 36.12 5.97 -6.14
N SER A 170 36.07 5.06 -5.15
CA SER A 170 34.88 4.88 -4.31
C SER A 170 34.60 6.13 -3.46
N GLY A 171 33.33 6.50 -3.36
CA GLY A 171 32.84 7.52 -2.43
C GLY A 171 32.83 7.04 -0.98
N ASP A 172 32.92 5.74 -0.73
CA ASP A 172 33.05 5.16 0.58
C ASP A 172 34.52 4.93 0.93
N VAL A 173 35.14 5.92 1.56
CA VAL A 173 36.56 5.88 1.94
C VAL A 173 36.85 4.75 2.92
N ALA A 174 35.89 4.31 3.72
CA ALA A 174 36.05 3.21 4.66
C ALA A 174 36.26 1.86 3.97
N GLN A 175 35.60 1.61 2.84
CA GLN A 175 35.81 0.41 2.03
C GLN A 175 37.18 0.40 1.36
N ALA A 176 37.64 1.55 0.88
CA ALA A 176 38.92 1.66 0.17
C ALA A 176 40.15 1.46 1.07
N GLN A 177 40.04 1.63 2.40
CA GLN A 177 41.20 1.60 3.31
C GLN A 177 41.10 0.59 4.46
N GLY A 178 40.04 -0.18 4.58
CA GLY A 178 39.87 -1.18 5.65
C GLY A 178 39.87 -0.60 7.07
N LYS A 179 39.67 0.68 7.22
CA LYS A 179 39.56 1.40 8.51
C LYS A 179 38.16 1.97 8.69
N CYS A 180 37.55 1.72 9.85
CA CYS A 180 36.41 2.51 10.30
C CYS A 180 36.90 3.95 10.54
N ALA A 181 36.79 4.78 9.54
CA ALA A 181 37.16 6.18 9.66
C ALA A 181 35.90 6.98 9.98
N GLU A 182 35.94 7.70 11.08
CA GLU A 182 35.12 8.88 11.38
C GLU A 182 35.46 10.02 10.38
N GLU A 183 35.64 9.73 9.09
CA GLU A 183 35.90 10.79 8.12
C GLU A 183 34.57 11.52 7.84
N LYS A 184 34.51 12.74 8.32
CA LYS A 184 33.48 13.70 8.01
C LYS A 184 33.35 13.84 6.50
N MET A 185 32.11 13.91 6.00
CA MET A 185 31.84 14.29 4.62
C MET A 185 32.65 15.54 4.29
N GLY A 186 33.34 15.49 3.14
CA GLY A 186 34.09 16.65 2.65
C GLY A 186 33.18 17.69 2.02
N THR A 187 33.77 18.80 1.64
CA THR A 187 33.13 19.80 0.80
C THR A 187 33.86 19.92 -0.51
N HIS A 188 33.16 20.31 -1.57
CA HIS A 188 33.68 20.58 -2.90
C HIS A 188 33.24 21.96 -3.36
N ARG A 189 34.11 22.65 -4.08
CA ARG A 189 33.80 23.97 -4.65
C ARG A 189 33.74 23.86 -6.17
N LEU A 190 32.56 24.07 -6.72
CA LEU A 190 32.39 24.27 -8.14
C LEU A 190 32.70 25.71 -8.52
N ALA A 191 33.34 25.93 -9.68
CA ALA A 191 33.81 27.24 -10.10
C ALA A 191 32.71 28.32 -10.20
N PHE A 192 31.51 27.88 -10.56
CA PHE A 192 30.35 28.76 -10.72
C PHE A 192 29.51 28.96 -9.45
N GLN A 193 29.73 28.16 -8.40
CA GLN A 193 28.98 28.28 -7.15
C GLN A 193 29.87 28.82 -6.03
N LYS A 194 29.40 29.91 -5.39
CA LYS A 194 30.16 30.62 -4.36
C LYS A 194 30.33 29.83 -3.07
N GLU A 195 29.29 29.06 -2.71
CA GLU A 195 29.24 28.25 -1.50
C GLU A 195 29.94 26.89 -1.70
N GLU A 196 30.54 26.39 -0.65
CA GLU A 196 31.05 25.02 -0.63
C GLU A 196 29.86 24.04 -0.59
N ILE A 197 29.91 23.01 -1.43
CA ILE A 197 28.89 21.98 -1.56
C ILE A 197 29.32 20.74 -0.81
N VAL A 198 28.42 20.15 -0.06
CA VAL A 198 28.69 18.88 0.61
C VAL A 198 28.98 17.79 -0.43
N PHE A 199 30.11 17.08 -0.25
CA PHE A 199 30.55 15.96 -1.07
C PHE A 199 30.64 14.71 -0.20
N GLY A 200 29.82 13.70 -0.52
CA GLY A 200 29.78 12.44 0.22
C GLY A 200 28.47 11.67 0.03
N ILE A 201 28.41 10.44 0.50
CA ILE A 201 27.29 9.51 0.27
C ILE A 201 26.12 9.72 1.24
N ARG A 202 26.36 10.29 2.43
CA ARG A 202 25.38 10.39 3.52
C ARG A 202 24.61 11.72 3.48
N GLN A 203 23.84 11.94 2.44
CA GLN A 203 23.07 13.17 2.22
C GLN A 203 21.59 12.89 2.09
N LEU A 204 20.77 13.73 2.68
CA LEU A 204 19.30 13.73 2.58
C LEU A 204 18.81 15.09 2.08
N PHE A 205 17.93 15.08 1.09
CA PHE A 205 17.32 16.26 0.50
C PHE A 205 15.84 16.29 0.89
N CYS A 206 15.49 17.17 1.83
CA CYS A 206 14.20 17.18 2.51
C CYS A 206 13.36 18.39 2.08
N CYS A 207 12.11 18.15 1.71
CA CYS A 207 11.19 19.23 1.33
C CYS A 207 10.63 19.91 2.58
N GLU A 208 10.77 21.25 2.66
CA GLU A 208 10.25 22.02 3.80
C GLU A 208 8.73 22.00 3.91
N GLN A 209 8.03 22.01 2.75
CA GLN A 209 6.56 22.06 2.70
C GLN A 209 5.91 20.68 2.87
N MET A 210 6.65 19.59 2.69
CA MET A 210 6.18 18.21 2.83
C MET A 210 7.27 17.38 3.53
N PRO A 211 7.30 17.36 4.86
CA PRO A 211 8.34 16.65 5.64
C PRO A 211 8.44 15.15 5.33
N GLU A 212 7.36 14.55 4.82
CA GLU A 212 7.34 13.15 4.37
C GLU A 212 8.09 12.94 3.05
N LEU A 213 8.46 14.00 2.34
CA LEU A 213 9.30 13.93 1.15
C LEU A 213 10.75 14.18 1.52
N CYS A 214 11.54 13.13 1.52
CA CYS A 214 12.97 13.19 1.76
C CYS A 214 13.67 12.27 0.75
N LEU A 215 14.46 12.87 -0.15
CA LEU A 215 15.20 12.16 -1.20
C LEU A 215 16.60 11.80 -0.72
N ALA A 216 17.08 10.62 -1.10
CA ALA A 216 18.49 10.25 -1.10
C ALA A 216 18.88 9.67 -2.45
N VAL A 217 20.18 9.65 -2.73
CA VAL A 217 20.73 9.21 -4.02
C VAL A 217 21.74 8.10 -3.81
N GLU A 218 21.67 7.07 -4.67
CA GLU A 218 22.72 6.07 -4.87
C GLU A 218 22.94 5.86 -6.37
N ILE A 219 23.99 5.20 -6.78
CA ILE A 219 24.38 5.11 -8.18
C ILE A 219 24.58 3.65 -8.59
N CYS A 220 23.79 3.19 -9.55
CA CYS A 220 23.90 1.93 -10.29
C CYS A 220 24.27 0.72 -9.41
N GLU A 221 25.55 0.33 -9.39
CA GLU A 221 26.10 -0.83 -8.66
C GLU A 221 25.73 -0.83 -7.17
N ASP A 222 25.50 0.34 -6.59
CA ASP A 222 25.09 0.46 -5.19
C ASP A 222 23.86 -0.39 -4.86
N LEU A 223 22.91 -0.50 -5.80
CA LEU A 223 21.70 -1.35 -5.63
C LEU A 223 22.03 -2.85 -5.60
N TRP A 224 23.06 -3.28 -6.32
CA TRP A 224 23.37 -4.70 -6.51
C TRP A 224 24.10 -5.32 -5.32
N MET A 225 24.54 -4.50 -4.37
CA MET A 225 25.25 -4.94 -3.19
C MET A 225 24.32 -5.65 -2.19
N PRO A 226 24.87 -6.57 -1.34
CA PRO A 226 24.09 -7.23 -0.28
C PRO A 226 23.40 -6.24 0.68
N VAL A 227 24.04 -5.10 0.95
CA VAL A 227 23.50 -4.00 1.76
C VAL A 227 23.65 -2.70 0.96
N PRO A 228 22.68 -2.33 0.12
CA PRO A 228 22.71 -1.08 -0.62
C PRO A 228 22.75 0.15 0.30
N PRO A 229 23.42 1.25 -0.09
CA PRO A 229 23.40 2.52 0.65
C PRO A 229 21.98 3.01 0.96
N SER A 230 21.02 2.77 0.07
CA SER A 230 19.61 3.09 0.26
C SER A 230 19.01 2.44 1.52
N SER A 231 19.53 1.33 2.02
CA SER A 231 19.12 0.74 3.29
C SER A 231 19.41 1.69 4.45
N TYR A 232 20.60 2.27 4.49
CA TYR A 232 20.99 3.28 5.50
C TYR A 232 20.26 4.60 5.28
N HIS A 233 20.10 5.03 4.04
CA HIS A 233 19.35 6.25 3.69
C HIS A 233 17.91 6.19 4.19
N ALA A 234 17.24 5.05 4.00
CA ALA A 234 15.86 4.85 4.47
C ALA A 234 15.76 4.88 6.00
N MET A 235 16.71 4.26 6.71
CA MET A 235 16.81 4.32 8.17
C MET A 235 17.11 5.75 8.66
N ALA A 236 17.88 6.55 7.91
CA ALA A 236 18.13 7.96 8.19
C ALA A 236 16.94 8.88 7.89
N GLY A 237 15.90 8.37 7.19
CA GLY A 237 14.64 9.10 6.94
C GLY A 237 14.29 9.30 5.47
N ALA A 238 15.11 8.86 4.51
CA ALA A 238 14.75 8.97 3.10
C ALA A 238 13.49 8.16 2.80
N THR A 239 12.52 8.77 2.11
CA THR A 239 11.29 8.14 1.63
C THR A 239 11.30 7.93 0.12
N ILE A 240 12.20 8.61 -0.58
CA ILE A 240 12.43 8.44 -2.01
C ILE A 240 13.92 8.18 -2.21
N ILE A 241 14.24 7.13 -2.94
CA ILE A 241 15.59 6.78 -3.38
C ILE A 241 15.69 7.03 -4.89
N ALA A 242 16.63 7.85 -5.31
CA ALA A 242 16.98 8.04 -6.70
C ALA A 242 18.23 7.23 -7.02
N ASN A 243 18.17 6.41 -8.06
CA ASN A 243 19.29 5.66 -8.57
C ASN A 243 19.54 6.06 -10.03
N ALA A 244 20.65 6.75 -10.25
CA ALA A 244 21.18 7.01 -11.58
C ALA A 244 22.01 5.81 -12.03
N SER A 245 21.61 5.16 -13.11
CA SER A 245 22.21 3.89 -13.57
C SER A 245 22.71 3.95 -15.01
N ALA A 246 23.68 3.11 -15.30
CA ALA A 246 24.09 2.71 -16.63
C ALA A 246 24.31 1.20 -16.64
N SER A 247 23.21 0.47 -16.70
CA SER A 247 23.19 -0.99 -16.69
C SER A 247 22.96 -1.50 -18.10
N ASP A 248 23.94 -2.22 -18.64
CA ASP A 248 23.82 -2.86 -19.95
C ASP A 248 22.70 -3.90 -20.00
N GLU A 249 22.23 -4.23 -21.19
CA GLU A 249 21.19 -5.23 -21.39
C GLU A 249 21.78 -6.60 -21.74
N LEU A 250 21.46 -7.59 -20.90
CA LEU A 250 21.69 -9.00 -21.12
C LEU A 250 20.36 -9.77 -21.04
N THR A 251 20.29 -10.92 -21.71
CA THR A 251 19.09 -11.76 -21.66
C THR A 251 18.74 -12.11 -20.21
N GLY A 252 17.52 -11.72 -19.79
CA GLY A 252 17.02 -11.96 -18.43
C GLY A 252 17.38 -10.88 -17.40
N LYS A 253 18.32 -9.97 -17.67
CA LYS A 253 18.77 -8.93 -16.73
C LYS A 253 17.66 -7.94 -16.38
N ALA A 254 16.78 -7.61 -17.34
CA ALA A 254 15.64 -6.72 -17.08
C ALA A 254 14.68 -7.27 -16.00
N ALA A 255 14.41 -8.57 -15.99
CA ALA A 255 13.59 -9.20 -14.96
C ALA A 255 14.26 -9.14 -13.59
N TYR A 256 15.54 -9.48 -13.53
CA TYR A 256 16.35 -9.42 -12.30
C TYR A 256 16.44 -7.99 -11.74
N ARG A 257 16.66 -6.98 -12.60
CA ARG A 257 16.68 -5.56 -12.25
C ARG A 257 15.34 -5.11 -11.66
N ARG A 258 14.23 -5.52 -12.27
CA ARG A 258 12.86 -5.25 -11.76
C ARG A 258 12.66 -5.82 -10.37
N ASP A 259 13.12 -7.06 -10.13
CA ASP A 259 12.99 -7.71 -8.83
C ASP A 259 13.84 -7.03 -7.76
N LEU A 260 15.07 -6.60 -8.09
CA LEU A 260 15.92 -5.81 -7.18
C LEU A 260 15.27 -4.50 -6.78
N VAL A 261 14.77 -3.72 -7.75
CA VAL A 261 14.11 -2.43 -7.51
C VAL A 261 12.86 -2.60 -6.65
N LYS A 262 12.01 -3.57 -6.97
CA LYS A 262 10.80 -3.88 -6.17
C LYS A 262 11.16 -4.32 -4.77
N ASN A 263 12.13 -5.22 -4.63
CA ASN A 263 12.55 -5.75 -3.33
C ASN A 263 13.14 -4.65 -2.44
N GLN A 264 14.05 -3.83 -2.97
CA GLN A 264 14.66 -2.73 -2.21
C GLN A 264 13.63 -1.68 -1.81
N SER A 265 12.71 -1.31 -2.71
CA SER A 265 11.57 -0.44 -2.40
C SER A 265 10.71 -1.00 -1.25
N ALA A 266 10.40 -2.30 -1.26
CA ALA A 266 9.61 -2.97 -0.22
C ALA A 266 10.35 -3.00 1.13
N ARG A 267 11.61 -3.43 1.14
CA ARG A 267 12.41 -3.57 2.37
C ARG A 267 12.64 -2.24 3.08
N THR A 268 12.82 -1.18 2.31
CA THR A 268 13.06 0.17 2.82
C THR A 268 11.78 0.99 3.03
N VAL A 269 10.61 0.44 2.65
CA VAL A 269 9.32 1.14 2.66
C VAL A 269 9.49 2.54 2.06
N SER A 270 10.01 2.59 0.84
CA SER A 270 10.31 3.83 0.11
C SER A 270 9.81 3.77 -1.33
N ALA A 271 9.76 4.92 -1.99
CA ALA A 271 9.76 4.96 -3.44
C ALA A 271 11.19 4.75 -3.95
N TYR A 272 11.34 4.04 -5.07
CA TYR A 272 12.61 3.81 -5.74
C TYR A 272 12.51 4.24 -7.20
N LEU A 273 13.34 5.20 -7.59
CA LEU A 273 13.39 5.81 -8.92
C LEU A 273 14.67 5.34 -9.61
N TYR A 274 14.55 4.47 -10.60
CA TYR A 274 15.68 3.88 -11.31
C TYR A 274 15.73 4.42 -12.74
N ALA A 275 16.72 5.26 -13.04
CA ALA A 275 16.96 5.85 -14.37
C ALA A 275 18.15 5.16 -15.02
N ASP A 276 17.95 4.51 -16.14
CA ASP A 276 18.99 3.72 -16.82
C ASP A 276 19.50 4.41 -18.09
N ALA A 277 20.77 4.23 -18.45
CA ALA A 277 21.35 4.71 -19.69
C ALA A 277 20.70 4.05 -20.92
N ALA A 278 20.60 4.80 -22.01
CA ALA A 278 19.89 4.41 -23.21
C ALA A 278 20.82 4.28 -24.44
N MET A 279 20.21 4.13 -25.61
CA MET A 279 20.89 3.84 -26.89
C MET A 279 21.92 4.88 -27.39
N GLY A 280 22.10 6.00 -26.67
CA GLY A 280 23.16 6.99 -26.98
C GLY A 280 24.56 6.57 -26.52
N GLU A 281 24.68 5.49 -25.79
CA GLU A 281 25.95 4.93 -25.33
C GLU A 281 26.72 4.21 -26.46
N SER A 282 28.05 4.02 -26.29
CA SER A 282 28.84 3.26 -27.23
C SER A 282 28.46 1.77 -27.24
N THR A 283 28.41 1.19 -28.42
CA THR A 283 28.06 -0.22 -28.63
C THR A 283 29.28 -1.10 -28.99
N THR A 284 30.43 -0.80 -28.39
CA THR A 284 31.66 -1.59 -28.63
C THR A 284 31.44 -3.06 -28.33
N ASP A 285 31.01 -3.38 -27.11
CA ASP A 285 30.73 -4.76 -26.67
C ASP A 285 29.33 -4.87 -25.99
N LEU A 286 28.80 -3.76 -25.49
CA LEU A 286 27.58 -3.70 -24.69
C LEU A 286 26.51 -2.84 -25.35
N VAL A 287 25.26 -3.06 -25.00
CA VAL A 287 24.14 -2.20 -25.40
C VAL A 287 23.35 -1.77 -24.18
N TYR A 288 22.80 -0.56 -24.23
CA TYR A 288 22.05 0.06 -23.15
C TYR A 288 20.61 0.31 -23.59
N GLY A 289 19.66 -0.20 -22.83
CA GLY A 289 18.25 -0.25 -23.22
C GLY A 289 17.40 0.89 -22.69
N GLY A 290 17.86 1.66 -21.72
CA GLY A 290 17.05 2.68 -21.06
C GLY A 290 15.86 2.09 -20.32
N HIS A 291 16.05 1.01 -19.55
CA HIS A 291 15.01 0.35 -18.79
C HIS A 291 14.72 1.08 -17.49
N HIS A 292 13.74 1.96 -17.51
CA HIS A 292 13.34 2.81 -16.39
C HIS A 292 12.31 2.14 -15.50
N LEU A 293 12.45 2.29 -14.18
CA LEU A 293 11.57 1.67 -13.19
C LEU A 293 11.23 2.66 -12.06
N ILE A 294 9.95 2.73 -11.69
CA ILE A 294 9.48 3.45 -10.50
C ILE A 294 8.66 2.48 -9.65
N ALA A 295 9.14 2.20 -8.45
CA ALA A 295 8.44 1.36 -7.48
C ALA A 295 8.11 2.16 -6.21
N GLU A 296 7.01 1.78 -5.52
CA GLU A 296 6.58 2.36 -4.25
C GLU A 296 6.21 1.23 -3.28
N ASN A 297 6.99 1.07 -2.22
CA ASN A 297 6.79 0.01 -1.22
C ASN A 297 6.55 -1.37 -1.85
N GLY A 298 7.42 -1.74 -2.79
CA GLY A 298 7.39 -3.02 -3.50
C GLY A 298 6.41 -3.13 -4.67
N THR A 299 5.56 -2.14 -4.87
CA THR A 299 4.66 -2.09 -6.01
C THR A 299 5.30 -1.34 -7.16
N LEU A 300 5.41 -1.96 -8.33
CA LEU A 300 5.85 -1.29 -9.54
C LEU A 300 4.73 -0.36 -10.04
N LEU A 301 5.01 0.94 -10.10
CA LEU A 301 4.04 1.96 -10.51
C LEU A 301 4.17 2.37 -11.97
N ALA A 302 5.41 2.43 -12.45
CA ALA A 302 5.71 2.74 -13.84
C ALA A 302 6.98 1.98 -14.28
N GLU A 303 6.95 1.52 -15.51
CA GLU A 303 8.03 0.83 -16.19
C GLU A 303 7.91 1.08 -17.69
N ASN A 304 9.01 1.43 -18.35
CA ASN A 304 9.07 1.40 -19.80
C ASN A 304 9.66 0.08 -20.29
N LYS A 305 9.48 -0.21 -21.56
CA LYS A 305 10.20 -1.33 -22.19
C LYS A 305 11.61 -0.90 -22.57
N ALA A 306 12.60 -1.75 -22.29
CA ALA A 306 13.94 -1.55 -22.80
C ALA A 306 13.92 -1.28 -24.31
N PHE A 307 14.74 -0.37 -24.78
CA PHE A 307 14.85 0.09 -26.18
C PHE A 307 13.65 0.89 -26.72
N ALA A 308 12.64 1.21 -25.90
CA ALA A 308 11.50 1.98 -26.35
C ALA A 308 11.74 3.50 -26.40
N GLY A 309 12.76 4.01 -25.70
CA GLY A 309 13.06 5.45 -25.62
C GLY A 309 11.99 6.27 -24.90
N GLU A 310 11.21 5.64 -24.02
CA GLU A 310 10.10 6.26 -23.29
C GLU A 310 10.52 6.62 -21.86
N ASP A 311 9.98 7.72 -21.34
CA ASP A 311 10.13 8.08 -19.93
C ASP A 311 9.19 7.23 -19.06
N ALA A 312 9.58 6.93 -17.83
CA ALA A 312 8.63 6.44 -16.84
C ALA A 312 8.22 7.60 -15.91
N ILE A 313 6.91 7.88 -15.85
CA ILE A 313 6.34 9.00 -15.09
C ILE A 313 5.16 8.50 -14.28
N THR A 314 5.12 8.86 -12.99
CA THR A 314 4.00 8.53 -12.10
C THR A 314 3.98 9.44 -10.88
N GLU A 315 3.02 9.24 -9.97
CA GLU A 315 2.94 9.96 -8.70
C GLU A 315 3.26 9.03 -7.53
N ILE A 316 4.14 9.51 -6.63
CA ILE A 316 4.49 8.83 -5.37
C ILE A 316 3.64 9.41 -4.24
N ASP A 317 3.15 8.54 -3.36
CA ASP A 317 2.42 8.91 -2.15
C ASP A 317 3.33 8.92 -0.92
N CYS A 318 3.99 10.05 -0.67
CA CYS A 318 4.92 10.18 0.46
C CYS A 318 4.24 10.01 1.82
N LYS A 319 2.97 10.45 1.98
CA LYS A 319 2.22 10.26 3.22
C LYS A 319 1.86 8.81 3.48
N LYS A 320 1.57 8.04 2.42
CA LYS A 320 1.38 6.59 2.53
C LYS A 320 2.65 5.90 3.04
N LEU A 321 3.81 6.23 2.45
CA LEU A 321 5.09 5.66 2.88
C LEU A 321 5.38 5.96 4.36
N ALA A 322 5.17 7.21 4.80
CA ALA A 322 5.31 7.59 6.19
C ALA A 322 4.32 6.87 7.13
N ALA A 323 3.08 6.67 6.68
CA ALA A 323 2.07 5.94 7.43
C ALA A 323 2.43 4.45 7.56
N GLU A 324 2.91 3.82 6.50
CA GLU A 324 3.36 2.42 6.52
C GLU A 324 4.52 2.22 7.49
N ARG A 325 5.53 3.10 7.49
CA ARG A 325 6.64 3.06 8.45
C ARG A 325 6.17 3.20 9.91
N ARG A 326 5.22 4.09 10.20
CA ARG A 326 4.64 4.24 11.55
C ARG A 326 3.90 2.98 12.02
N ARG A 327 3.28 2.24 11.10
CA ARG A 327 2.57 0.99 11.40
C ARG A 327 3.53 -0.19 11.62
N MET A 328 4.66 -0.17 10.94
CA MET A 328 5.69 -1.18 11.05
C MET A 328 6.57 -0.89 12.28
N GLY A 329 6.12 -1.32 13.48
CA GLY A 329 6.84 -1.06 14.74
C GLY A 329 8.27 -1.60 14.79
N THR A 330 8.64 -2.46 13.85
CA THR A 330 10.00 -2.99 13.68
C THR A 330 10.83 -2.22 12.65
N PHE A 331 10.24 -1.24 11.94
CA PHE A 331 11.02 -0.38 11.06
C PHE A 331 11.95 0.47 11.91
N PRO A 332 13.27 0.40 11.69
CA PRO A 332 14.24 1.09 12.53
C PRO A 332 14.22 2.58 12.19
N LEU A 333 13.32 3.32 12.81
CA LEU A 333 13.39 4.78 12.87
C LEU A 333 14.42 5.13 13.95
N TYR A 334 15.67 4.90 13.67
CA TYR A 334 16.68 5.51 14.50
C TYR A 334 16.71 7.00 14.15
N PRO A 335 16.60 7.90 15.15
CA PRO A 335 17.31 9.15 15.01
C PRO A 335 18.75 8.69 14.79
N VAL A 336 19.19 8.72 13.53
CA VAL A 336 20.60 8.51 13.22
C VAL A 336 21.31 9.54 14.08
N PRO A 337 22.14 9.14 15.04
CA PRO A 337 22.82 10.10 15.87
C PRO A 337 23.49 11.11 14.95
N GLU A 338 23.49 12.39 15.30
CA GLU A 338 24.24 13.43 14.57
C GLU A 338 25.68 12.99 14.28
N ASN A 339 26.18 12.02 15.03
CA ASN A 339 27.51 11.40 14.93
C ASN A 339 27.66 10.41 13.75
N GLU A 340 26.56 9.96 13.11
CA GLU A 340 26.66 9.05 11.97
C GLU A 340 26.80 9.78 10.63
N GLY A 341 26.96 11.12 10.66
CA GLY A 341 27.45 11.89 9.52
C GLY A 341 26.46 12.13 8.39
N TYR A 342 25.12 11.99 8.60
CA TYR A 342 24.16 12.45 7.61
C TYR A 342 23.98 13.96 7.64
N VAL A 343 24.09 14.60 6.44
CA VAL A 343 23.76 16.01 6.26
C VAL A 343 22.38 16.12 5.64
N ARG A 344 21.56 17.03 6.18
CA ARG A 344 20.22 17.34 5.64
C ARG A 344 20.26 18.64 4.89
N HIS A 345 19.89 18.61 3.62
CA HIS A 345 19.65 19.77 2.78
C HIS A 345 18.16 20.03 2.70
N PHE A 346 17.76 21.27 2.91
CA PHE A 346 16.36 21.65 2.81
C PHE A 346 16.11 22.40 1.51
N PHE A 347 14.99 22.09 0.87
CA PHE A 347 14.54 22.77 -0.33
C PHE A 347 13.02 22.98 -0.30
N ALA A 348 12.55 23.93 -1.09
CA ALA A 348 11.14 24.20 -1.26
C ALA A 348 10.76 24.18 -2.75
N PHE A 349 9.50 23.84 -3.02
CA PHE A 349 8.91 24.08 -4.34
C PHE A 349 8.22 25.45 -4.37
N ASP A 350 8.20 26.10 -5.54
CA ASP A 350 7.61 27.42 -5.70
C ASP A 350 6.09 27.38 -5.51
N THR A 351 5.48 26.28 -5.99
CA THR A 351 4.04 26.04 -5.85
C THR A 351 3.77 24.68 -5.26
N MET A 352 2.83 24.61 -4.31
CA MET A 352 2.36 23.37 -3.67
C MET A 352 0.90 23.13 -4.03
N GLU A 353 0.62 23.11 -5.33
CA GLU A 353 -0.70 22.78 -5.85
C GLU A 353 -1.00 21.29 -5.72
N GLU A 354 -2.29 20.94 -5.78
CA GLU A 354 -2.73 19.57 -5.80
C GLU A 354 -2.21 18.87 -7.06
N THR A 355 -1.39 17.81 -6.88
CA THR A 355 -0.79 17.07 -7.99
C THR A 355 -1.87 16.44 -8.86
N LYS A 356 -1.86 16.68 -10.18
CA LYS A 356 -2.75 15.96 -11.11
C LYS A 356 -2.32 14.50 -11.19
N LEU A 357 -3.20 13.62 -10.70
CA LEU A 357 -2.93 12.18 -10.69
C LEU A 357 -3.19 11.57 -12.07
N THR A 358 -2.27 10.71 -12.49
CA THR A 358 -2.37 9.89 -13.71
C THR A 358 -2.29 8.41 -13.39
N ARG A 359 -1.88 8.06 -12.15
CA ARG A 359 -1.84 6.66 -11.69
C ARG A 359 -3.25 6.09 -11.56
N LYS A 360 -3.36 4.80 -11.86
CA LYS A 360 -4.61 4.07 -11.70
C LYS A 360 -4.72 3.49 -10.29
N PHE A 361 -5.95 3.45 -9.78
CA PHE A 361 -6.28 2.77 -8.52
C PHE A 361 -7.24 1.63 -8.83
N GLU A 362 -7.08 0.51 -8.13
CA GLU A 362 -7.94 -0.64 -8.30
C GLU A 362 -9.34 -0.37 -7.74
N LYS A 363 -10.39 -0.60 -8.54
CA LYS A 363 -11.80 -0.44 -8.11
C LYS A 363 -12.15 -1.39 -6.98
N THR A 364 -11.69 -2.63 -7.09
CA THR A 364 -11.93 -3.70 -6.13
C THR A 364 -10.61 -4.17 -5.50
N PRO A 365 -10.04 -3.37 -4.57
CA PRO A 365 -8.66 -3.55 -4.10
C PRO A 365 -8.42 -4.85 -3.30
N PHE A 366 -9.47 -5.58 -2.98
CA PHE A 366 -9.40 -6.89 -2.32
C PHE A 366 -9.42 -8.06 -3.31
N VAL A 367 -9.85 -7.81 -4.54
CA VAL A 367 -9.99 -8.85 -5.57
C VAL A 367 -8.68 -8.99 -6.33
N PRO A 368 -8.15 -10.21 -6.54
CA PRO A 368 -6.95 -10.41 -7.35
C PRO A 368 -7.15 -9.94 -8.80
N VAL A 369 -6.28 -9.04 -9.25
CA VAL A 369 -6.39 -8.42 -10.60
C VAL A 369 -5.78 -9.29 -11.69
N ASP A 370 -4.72 -10.03 -11.37
CA ASP A 370 -3.98 -10.83 -12.34
C ASP A 370 -4.74 -12.14 -12.64
N ARG A 371 -5.15 -12.29 -13.90
CA ARG A 371 -5.86 -13.50 -14.36
C ARG A 371 -4.97 -14.74 -14.36
N GLY A 372 -3.65 -14.59 -14.50
CA GLY A 372 -2.68 -15.70 -14.47
C GLY A 372 -2.60 -16.38 -13.10
N ASP A 373 -2.75 -15.61 -12.02
CA ASP A 373 -2.64 -16.08 -10.63
C ASP A 373 -4.02 -16.30 -9.97
N ARG A 374 -5.14 -16.17 -10.73
CA ARG A 374 -6.51 -16.22 -10.17
C ARG A 374 -6.77 -17.50 -9.40
N GLU A 375 -6.43 -18.64 -9.99
CA GLU A 375 -6.65 -19.95 -9.38
C GLU A 375 -5.82 -20.13 -8.10
N GLU A 376 -4.54 -19.78 -8.15
CA GLU A 376 -3.63 -19.88 -7.01
C GLU A 376 -4.12 -19.02 -5.85
N ARG A 377 -4.45 -17.75 -6.11
CA ARG A 377 -4.93 -16.81 -5.09
C ARG A 377 -6.30 -17.17 -4.53
N CYS A 378 -7.25 -17.62 -5.35
CA CYS A 378 -8.53 -18.11 -4.85
C CYS A 378 -8.33 -19.32 -3.93
N ASN A 379 -7.50 -20.26 -4.35
CA ASN A 379 -7.18 -21.43 -3.54
C ASN A 379 -6.45 -21.07 -2.23
N GLU A 380 -5.52 -20.10 -2.27
CA GLU A 380 -4.86 -19.58 -1.06
C GLU A 380 -5.89 -19.02 -0.06
N ILE A 381 -6.77 -18.14 -0.52
CA ILE A 381 -7.84 -17.53 0.30
C ILE A 381 -8.72 -18.59 0.92
N LEU A 382 -9.24 -19.52 0.12
CA LEU A 382 -10.13 -20.58 0.56
C LEU A 382 -9.42 -21.56 1.52
N ASN A 383 -8.13 -21.83 1.30
CA ASN A 383 -7.34 -22.66 2.20
C ASN A 383 -7.12 -21.97 3.55
N ILE A 384 -6.87 -20.66 3.59
CA ILE A 384 -6.76 -19.91 4.86
C ILE A 384 -8.06 -19.99 5.64
N GLN A 385 -9.22 -19.78 4.98
CA GLN A 385 -10.53 -19.89 5.62
C GLN A 385 -10.79 -21.31 6.14
N ALA A 386 -10.61 -22.32 5.29
CA ALA A 386 -10.86 -23.72 5.64
C ALA A 386 -9.92 -24.24 6.72
N ALA A 387 -8.63 -23.89 6.67
CA ALA A 387 -7.65 -24.31 7.68
C ALA A 387 -7.98 -23.75 9.07
N GLY A 388 -8.45 -22.50 9.14
CA GLY A 388 -8.92 -21.90 10.39
C GLY A 388 -10.07 -22.68 11.01
N LEU A 389 -11.09 -23.01 10.22
CA LEU A 389 -12.24 -23.81 10.66
C LEU A 389 -11.83 -25.25 11.01
N ALA A 390 -11.03 -25.89 10.16
CA ALA A 390 -10.55 -27.27 10.39
C ALA A 390 -9.77 -27.38 11.72
N LYS A 391 -8.92 -26.38 12.02
CA LYS A 391 -8.23 -26.34 13.32
C LYS A 391 -9.21 -26.22 14.48
N ARG A 392 -10.27 -25.42 14.36
CA ARG A 392 -11.29 -25.25 15.40
C ARG A 392 -12.07 -26.56 15.64
N LEU A 393 -12.57 -27.19 14.57
CA LEU A 393 -13.27 -28.47 14.63
C LEU A 393 -12.40 -29.56 15.25
N ARG A 394 -11.14 -29.67 14.85
CA ARG A 394 -10.20 -30.66 15.43
C ARG A 394 -9.94 -30.40 16.90
N HIS A 395 -9.81 -29.14 17.32
CA HIS A 395 -9.54 -28.78 18.71
C HIS A 395 -10.71 -29.08 19.63
N THR A 396 -11.93 -28.81 19.19
CA THR A 396 -13.16 -29.07 19.97
C THR A 396 -13.62 -30.51 19.88
N GLY A 397 -13.09 -31.28 18.94
CA GLY A 397 -13.56 -32.67 18.68
C GLY A 397 -14.91 -32.73 17.97
N CYS A 398 -15.47 -31.60 17.53
CA CYS A 398 -16.75 -31.53 16.85
C CYS A 398 -16.68 -32.19 15.47
N LYS A 399 -17.66 -33.01 15.15
CA LYS A 399 -17.85 -33.67 13.84
C LYS A 399 -19.06 -33.09 13.09
N SER A 400 -19.67 -32.06 13.63
CA SER A 400 -20.81 -31.37 13.04
C SER A 400 -20.56 -29.86 12.96
N ALA A 401 -21.06 -29.23 11.90
CA ALA A 401 -21.11 -27.80 11.70
C ALA A 401 -22.52 -27.39 11.29
N VAL A 402 -23.06 -26.32 11.88
CA VAL A 402 -24.42 -25.84 11.60
C VAL A 402 -24.33 -24.48 10.92
N ILE A 403 -25.01 -24.34 9.77
CA ILE A 403 -24.98 -23.12 8.97
C ILE A 403 -26.39 -22.69 8.63
N GLY A 404 -26.74 -21.44 8.88
CA GLY A 404 -27.94 -20.80 8.34
C GLY A 404 -27.77 -20.57 6.85
N LEU A 405 -28.56 -21.25 6.03
CA LEU A 405 -28.46 -21.16 4.56
C LEU A 405 -29.64 -20.34 4.03
N SER A 406 -29.36 -19.08 3.66
CA SER A 406 -30.37 -18.16 3.13
C SER A 406 -30.56 -18.29 1.60
N GLY A 407 -29.61 -18.92 0.89
CA GLY A 407 -29.53 -18.91 -0.56
C GLY A 407 -28.86 -17.65 -1.13
N GLY A 408 -28.25 -16.80 -0.28
CA GLY A 408 -27.46 -15.65 -0.68
C GLY A 408 -25.96 -15.94 -0.70
N LEU A 409 -25.16 -14.96 -1.19
CA LEU A 409 -23.72 -15.08 -1.44
C LEU A 409 -22.92 -15.51 -0.20
N ASP A 410 -23.18 -14.90 0.95
CA ASP A 410 -22.35 -15.07 2.17
C ASP A 410 -22.52 -16.47 2.76
N SER A 411 -23.77 -16.94 2.86
CA SER A 411 -24.07 -18.30 3.33
C SER A 411 -23.55 -19.35 2.35
N THR A 412 -23.57 -19.06 1.06
CA THR A 412 -22.98 -19.93 0.02
C THR A 412 -21.48 -20.06 0.19
N LEU A 413 -20.73 -18.96 0.30
CA LEU A 413 -19.29 -19.02 0.53
C LEU A 413 -18.96 -19.74 1.85
N ALA A 414 -19.68 -19.44 2.92
CA ALA A 414 -19.48 -20.10 4.21
C ALA A 414 -19.67 -21.62 4.12
N LEU A 415 -20.69 -22.08 3.36
CA LEU A 415 -20.93 -23.50 3.12
C LEU A 415 -19.79 -24.14 2.31
N LEU A 416 -19.34 -23.52 1.22
CA LEU A 416 -18.24 -23.99 0.39
C LEU A 416 -16.93 -24.13 1.18
N VAL A 417 -16.61 -23.13 2.02
CA VAL A 417 -15.46 -23.17 2.94
C VAL A 417 -15.60 -24.27 3.97
N THR A 418 -16.80 -24.49 4.52
CA THR A 418 -17.06 -25.55 5.51
C THR A 418 -16.88 -26.93 4.91
N ILE A 419 -17.36 -27.15 3.69
CA ILE A 419 -17.13 -28.40 2.95
C ILE A 419 -15.64 -28.64 2.76
N ARG A 420 -14.88 -27.63 2.31
CA ARG A 420 -13.43 -27.75 2.16
C ARG A 420 -12.73 -28.12 3.47
N ALA A 421 -13.18 -27.56 4.61
CA ALA A 421 -12.66 -27.91 5.92
C ALA A 421 -12.99 -29.35 6.34
N PHE A 422 -14.21 -29.83 6.03
CA PHE A 422 -14.62 -31.19 6.28
C PHE A 422 -13.83 -32.20 5.44
N ASP A 423 -13.67 -31.91 4.14
CA ASP A 423 -12.87 -32.72 3.23
C ASP A 423 -11.41 -32.82 3.70
N GLN A 424 -10.79 -31.70 4.14
CA GLN A 424 -9.44 -31.70 4.72
C GLN A 424 -9.30 -32.53 5.99
N LEU A 425 -10.38 -32.70 6.74
CA LEU A 425 -10.43 -33.53 7.97
C LEU A 425 -10.90 -34.97 7.73
N ASN A 426 -11.26 -35.31 6.49
CA ASN A 426 -11.92 -36.56 6.12
C ASN A 426 -13.20 -36.80 6.96
N LEU A 427 -13.96 -35.74 7.24
CA LEU A 427 -15.27 -35.83 7.90
C LEU A 427 -16.37 -36.01 6.85
N ASP A 428 -17.43 -36.73 7.23
CA ASP A 428 -18.60 -36.89 6.35
C ASP A 428 -19.33 -35.54 6.20
N ARG A 429 -19.57 -35.14 4.97
CA ARG A 429 -20.32 -33.90 4.64
C ARG A 429 -21.75 -33.93 5.21
N LYS A 430 -22.32 -35.09 5.52
CA LYS A 430 -23.57 -35.20 6.27
C LYS A 430 -23.51 -34.64 7.68
N GLY A 431 -22.31 -34.46 8.24
CA GLY A 431 -22.09 -33.73 9.49
C GLY A 431 -22.31 -32.22 9.36
N ILE A 432 -22.39 -31.68 8.13
CA ILE A 432 -22.73 -30.29 7.88
C ILE A 432 -24.25 -30.16 7.82
N VAL A 433 -24.83 -29.48 8.81
CA VAL A 433 -26.28 -29.26 8.92
C VAL A 433 -26.60 -27.90 8.34
N SER A 434 -27.07 -27.86 7.10
CA SER A 434 -27.56 -26.66 6.40
C SER A 434 -29.00 -26.40 6.82
N VAL A 435 -29.27 -25.27 7.45
CA VAL A 435 -30.61 -24.93 7.97
C VAL A 435 -31.20 -23.76 7.19
N THR A 436 -32.27 -24.00 6.44
CA THR A 436 -33.06 -22.92 5.85
C THR A 436 -34.25 -22.59 6.75
N MET A 437 -34.46 -21.31 6.98
CA MET A 437 -35.45 -20.83 7.96
C MET A 437 -36.36 -19.77 7.32
N PRO A 438 -37.31 -20.19 6.46
CA PRO A 438 -38.23 -19.25 5.81
C PRO A 438 -39.06 -18.49 6.82
N CYS A 439 -39.26 -17.19 6.53
CA CYS A 439 -40.10 -16.25 7.25
C CYS A 439 -40.70 -15.25 6.25
N PHE A 440 -41.24 -14.13 6.75
CA PHE A 440 -42.01 -13.18 5.96
C PHE A 440 -41.31 -12.61 4.72
N GLY A 441 -39.98 -12.47 4.78
CA GLY A 441 -39.17 -11.89 3.69
C GLY A 441 -38.56 -12.88 2.73
N THR A 442 -38.68 -14.18 2.97
CA THR A 442 -38.05 -15.20 2.14
C THR A 442 -38.77 -15.35 0.80
N THR A 443 -37.99 -15.24 -0.30
CA THR A 443 -38.52 -15.46 -1.66
C THR A 443 -38.41 -16.93 -2.07
N ASN A 444 -39.25 -17.38 -3.02
CA ASN A 444 -39.14 -18.73 -3.57
C ASN A 444 -37.76 -18.98 -4.20
N ARG A 445 -37.21 -17.97 -4.90
CA ARG A 445 -35.89 -18.07 -5.57
C ARG A 445 -34.77 -18.38 -4.58
N THR A 446 -34.65 -17.61 -3.50
CA THR A 446 -33.59 -17.81 -2.51
C THR A 446 -33.77 -19.10 -1.72
N TYR A 447 -35.03 -19.46 -1.41
CA TYR A 447 -35.37 -20.74 -0.80
C TYR A 447 -34.94 -21.94 -1.70
N ASP A 448 -35.31 -21.92 -2.98
CA ASP A 448 -34.96 -22.97 -3.93
C ASP A 448 -33.44 -23.07 -4.10
N ASN A 449 -32.74 -21.96 -4.14
CA ASN A 449 -31.27 -21.93 -4.20
C ASN A 449 -30.64 -22.57 -2.97
N ALA A 450 -31.14 -22.28 -1.76
CA ALA A 450 -30.64 -22.89 -0.52
C ALA A 450 -30.85 -24.40 -0.52
N VAL A 451 -32.02 -24.88 -0.93
CA VAL A 451 -32.37 -26.32 -0.98
C VAL A 451 -31.49 -27.06 -1.98
N LYS A 452 -31.44 -26.58 -3.23
CA LYS A 452 -30.64 -27.18 -4.30
C LYS A 452 -29.14 -27.20 -3.94
N LEU A 453 -28.61 -26.08 -3.41
CA LEU A 453 -27.21 -25.99 -3.02
C LEU A 453 -26.85 -27.03 -1.94
N ALA A 454 -27.69 -27.19 -0.90
CA ALA A 454 -27.47 -28.17 0.14
C ALA A 454 -27.51 -29.62 -0.38
N GLN A 455 -28.41 -29.90 -1.32
CA GLN A 455 -28.55 -31.23 -1.97
C GLN A 455 -27.36 -31.55 -2.85
N GLU A 456 -26.96 -30.65 -3.75
CA GLU A 456 -25.85 -30.82 -4.68
C GLU A 456 -24.50 -31.00 -3.93
N LEU A 457 -24.33 -30.31 -2.81
CA LEU A 457 -23.11 -30.39 -2.00
C LEU A 457 -23.13 -31.57 -0.99
N GLY A 458 -24.22 -32.34 -0.92
CA GLY A 458 -24.33 -33.57 -0.12
C GLY A 458 -24.43 -33.34 1.40
N THR A 459 -24.86 -32.14 1.84
CA THR A 459 -25.03 -31.82 3.28
C THR A 459 -26.36 -32.33 3.85
N THR A 460 -26.58 -32.21 5.14
CA THR A 460 -27.86 -32.51 5.78
C THR A 460 -28.72 -31.26 5.81
N LEU A 461 -29.79 -31.23 5.01
CA LEU A 461 -30.72 -30.13 4.99
C LEU A 461 -31.77 -30.24 6.10
N LYS A 462 -32.03 -29.13 6.81
CA LYS A 462 -33.17 -28.94 7.70
C LYS A 462 -33.96 -27.70 7.29
N GLU A 463 -35.26 -27.86 7.17
CA GLU A 463 -36.19 -26.76 6.83
C GLU A 463 -37.05 -26.45 8.03
N ILE A 464 -36.96 -25.24 8.58
CA ILE A 464 -37.64 -24.82 9.80
C ILE A 464 -38.29 -23.46 9.58
N SER A 465 -39.61 -23.43 9.40
CA SER A 465 -40.35 -22.16 9.39
C SER A 465 -40.32 -21.52 10.78
N ILE A 466 -39.89 -20.26 10.83
CA ILE A 466 -39.81 -19.50 12.09
C ILE A 466 -41.02 -18.57 12.31
N GLU A 467 -41.93 -18.51 11.36
CA GLU A 467 -43.08 -17.55 11.37
C GLU A 467 -43.87 -17.62 12.65
N LYS A 468 -44.28 -18.82 13.10
CA LYS A 468 -45.11 -18.96 14.32
C LYS A 468 -44.36 -18.52 15.58
N ALA A 469 -43.09 -18.80 15.67
CA ALA A 469 -42.24 -18.40 16.80
C ALA A 469 -42.07 -16.89 16.87
N VAL A 470 -41.82 -16.27 15.71
CA VAL A 470 -41.68 -14.81 15.60
C VAL A 470 -43.02 -14.09 15.93
N LEU A 471 -44.13 -14.58 15.41
CA LEU A 471 -45.46 -14.02 15.74
C LEU A 471 -45.80 -14.14 17.25
N GLN A 472 -45.45 -15.30 17.85
CA GLN A 472 -45.63 -15.48 19.30
C GLN A 472 -44.74 -14.50 20.08
N HIS A 473 -43.50 -14.33 19.66
CA HIS A 473 -42.55 -13.38 20.26
C HIS A 473 -43.09 -11.94 20.17
N PHE A 474 -43.59 -11.51 19.00
CA PHE A 474 -44.18 -10.19 18.84
C PHE A 474 -45.39 -9.98 19.79
N LYS A 475 -46.27 -10.97 19.90
CA LYS A 475 -47.37 -10.94 20.86
C LYS A 475 -46.87 -10.81 22.30
N ASP A 476 -45.84 -11.54 22.70
CA ASP A 476 -45.34 -11.52 24.09
C ASP A 476 -44.71 -10.17 24.46
N ILE A 477 -44.09 -9.47 23.51
CA ILE A 477 -43.49 -8.14 23.71
C ILE A 477 -44.45 -6.99 23.40
N GLY A 478 -45.65 -7.28 22.92
CA GLY A 478 -46.66 -6.26 22.56
C GLY A 478 -46.32 -5.50 21.27
N HIS A 479 -45.55 -6.09 20.35
CA HIS A 479 -45.26 -5.51 19.04
C HIS A 479 -46.34 -5.87 18.02
N ASP A 480 -46.78 -4.88 17.26
CA ASP A 480 -47.77 -5.06 16.18
C ASP A 480 -47.02 -5.65 14.93
N PRO A 481 -47.42 -6.85 14.46
CA PRO A 481 -46.79 -7.46 13.27
C PRO A 481 -46.94 -6.65 11.97
N GLU A 482 -47.92 -5.74 11.90
CA GLU A 482 -48.09 -4.86 10.74
C GLU A 482 -47.08 -3.70 10.71
N VAL A 483 -46.40 -3.42 11.82
CA VAL A 483 -45.35 -2.40 11.93
C VAL A 483 -43.97 -2.99 11.55
N GLN A 484 -43.57 -2.77 10.31
CA GLN A 484 -42.34 -3.28 9.74
C GLN A 484 -41.15 -2.37 10.11
N ASP A 485 -40.83 -2.28 11.39
CA ASP A 485 -39.72 -1.51 11.94
C ASP A 485 -38.50 -2.38 12.26
N VAL A 486 -37.47 -1.80 12.90
CA VAL A 486 -36.25 -2.49 13.32
C VAL A 486 -36.53 -3.64 14.31
N THR A 487 -37.63 -3.61 15.06
CA THR A 487 -38.06 -4.69 15.97
C THR A 487 -38.52 -5.90 15.17
N TYR A 488 -39.31 -5.64 14.13
CA TYR A 488 -39.80 -6.64 13.19
C TYR A 488 -38.65 -7.39 12.51
N GLU A 489 -37.67 -6.65 12.00
CA GLU A 489 -36.47 -7.24 11.36
C GLU A 489 -35.61 -8.01 12.36
N ASN A 490 -35.25 -7.40 13.49
CA ASN A 490 -34.36 -7.98 14.48
C ASN A 490 -34.96 -9.20 15.19
N GLY A 491 -36.29 -9.26 15.36
CA GLY A 491 -36.99 -10.42 15.91
C GLY A 491 -36.73 -11.67 15.08
N GLN A 492 -36.88 -11.58 13.77
CA GLN A 492 -36.61 -12.67 12.84
C GLN A 492 -35.15 -13.11 12.86
N ALA A 493 -34.20 -12.17 12.82
CA ALA A 493 -32.78 -12.49 12.81
C ALA A 493 -32.33 -13.20 14.10
N ARG A 494 -32.84 -12.78 15.27
CA ARG A 494 -32.51 -13.44 16.54
C ARG A 494 -33.13 -14.83 16.67
N GLU A 495 -34.36 -15.04 16.18
CA GLU A 495 -34.99 -16.35 16.17
C GLU A 495 -34.19 -17.35 15.32
N ARG A 496 -33.70 -16.93 14.14
CA ARG A 496 -32.80 -17.77 13.32
C ARG A 496 -31.55 -18.16 14.09
N THR A 497 -30.92 -17.20 14.77
CA THR A 497 -29.68 -17.47 15.55
C THR A 497 -29.96 -18.43 16.72
N GLN A 498 -31.06 -18.24 17.44
CA GLN A 498 -31.46 -19.14 18.54
C GLN A 498 -31.61 -20.58 18.07
N ILE A 499 -32.29 -20.80 16.95
CA ILE A 499 -32.47 -22.14 16.35
C ILE A 499 -31.12 -22.76 15.96
N LEU A 500 -30.25 -22.00 15.28
CA LEU A 500 -28.93 -22.51 14.89
C LEU A 500 -28.09 -22.93 16.09
N MET A 501 -28.07 -22.12 17.16
CA MET A 501 -27.34 -22.45 18.40
C MET A 501 -27.86 -23.71 19.07
N ASN A 502 -29.19 -23.88 19.12
CA ASN A 502 -29.83 -25.05 19.71
C ASN A 502 -29.60 -26.33 18.89
N ILE A 503 -29.65 -26.21 17.53
CA ILE A 503 -29.31 -27.37 16.66
C ILE A 503 -27.85 -27.75 16.83
N ALA A 504 -26.92 -26.76 16.94
CA ALA A 504 -25.53 -27.05 17.20
C ALA A 504 -25.32 -27.81 18.52
N ASN A 505 -26.04 -27.45 19.59
CA ASN A 505 -26.03 -28.17 20.83
C ASN A 505 -26.52 -29.62 20.67
N GLN A 506 -27.63 -29.82 19.95
CA GLN A 506 -28.18 -31.15 19.67
C GLN A 506 -27.23 -32.02 18.83
N ALA A 507 -26.56 -31.44 17.87
CA ALA A 507 -25.64 -32.12 16.96
C ALA A 507 -24.22 -32.27 17.53
N GLY A 508 -23.92 -31.68 18.68
CA GLY A 508 -22.55 -31.62 19.22
C GLY A 508 -21.59 -30.90 18.30
N GLY A 509 -22.06 -29.82 17.65
CA GLY A 509 -21.35 -29.11 16.60
C GLY A 509 -21.11 -27.62 16.89
N LEU A 510 -20.61 -26.90 15.89
CA LEU A 510 -20.35 -25.46 15.93
C LEU A 510 -21.26 -24.72 14.96
N VAL A 511 -21.77 -23.56 15.36
CA VAL A 511 -22.43 -22.63 14.44
C VAL A 511 -21.37 -21.85 13.66
N ILE A 512 -21.46 -21.91 12.33
CA ILE A 512 -20.56 -21.22 11.42
C ILE A 512 -21.18 -19.88 11.00
N GLY A 513 -20.44 -18.80 11.23
CA GLY A 513 -20.86 -17.45 10.86
C GLY A 513 -20.65 -17.17 9.37
N THR A 514 -21.66 -16.56 8.77
CA THR A 514 -21.70 -16.24 7.35
C THR A 514 -21.37 -14.77 7.05
N GLY A 515 -21.49 -13.86 8.03
CA GLY A 515 -21.31 -12.42 7.84
C GLY A 515 -19.93 -12.05 7.27
N ASP A 516 -19.90 -11.19 6.28
CA ASP A 516 -18.71 -10.72 5.59
C ASP A 516 -18.12 -9.45 6.23
N MET A 517 -16.92 -9.07 5.79
CA MET A 517 -16.20 -7.92 6.36
C MET A 517 -16.89 -6.59 6.06
N SER A 518 -17.53 -6.43 4.91
CA SER A 518 -18.19 -5.19 4.49
C SER A 518 -19.43 -4.90 5.35
N GLU A 519 -20.23 -5.93 5.60
CA GLU A 519 -21.36 -5.86 6.52
C GLU A 519 -20.90 -5.55 7.95
N LEU A 520 -19.85 -6.20 8.41
CA LEU A 520 -19.27 -5.95 9.73
C LEU A 520 -18.70 -4.52 9.85
N ALA A 521 -18.08 -3.99 8.77
CA ALA A 521 -17.57 -2.62 8.75
C ALA A 521 -18.72 -1.59 8.86
N LEU A 522 -19.79 -1.79 8.11
CA LEU A 522 -20.99 -0.93 8.13
C LEU A 522 -21.88 -1.17 9.35
N GLY A 523 -21.65 -2.26 10.10
CA GLY A 523 -22.56 -2.72 11.15
C GLY A 523 -23.94 -3.08 10.60
N TRP A 524 -23.99 -3.57 9.37
CA TRP A 524 -25.21 -4.04 8.70
C TRP A 524 -25.50 -5.47 9.11
N ALA A 525 -25.86 -5.66 10.35
CA ALA A 525 -26.21 -6.93 10.98
C ALA A 525 -27.04 -6.65 12.25
N THR A 526 -27.88 -7.60 12.64
CA THR A 526 -28.62 -7.54 13.88
C THR A 526 -27.70 -7.90 15.04
N TYR A 527 -27.55 -7.00 16.01
CA TYR A 527 -26.80 -7.27 17.23
C TYR A 527 -27.38 -8.48 17.97
N ASN A 528 -26.52 -9.41 18.34
CA ASN A 528 -26.91 -10.70 18.95
C ASN A 528 -27.90 -11.51 18.09
N GLY A 529 -27.82 -11.35 16.78
CA GLY A 529 -28.53 -12.12 15.78
C GLY A 529 -27.57 -12.72 14.77
N ASP A 530 -27.74 -12.40 13.51
CA ASP A 530 -26.95 -12.91 12.37
C ASP A 530 -25.43 -12.62 12.45
N HIS A 531 -25.01 -11.60 13.19
CA HIS A 531 -23.58 -11.34 13.42
C HIS A 531 -22.92 -12.30 14.41
N MET A 532 -23.69 -13.11 15.15
CA MET A 532 -23.20 -14.02 16.18
C MET A 532 -23.05 -15.45 15.65
N SER A 533 -21.92 -16.06 15.96
CA SER A 533 -21.61 -17.45 15.64
C SER A 533 -20.51 -17.98 16.57
N MET A 534 -20.16 -19.26 16.43
CA MET A 534 -19.03 -19.83 17.16
C MET A 534 -17.70 -19.70 16.40
N TYR A 535 -17.77 -19.53 15.07
CA TYR A 535 -16.62 -19.23 14.22
C TYR A 535 -17.07 -18.57 12.90
N GLY A 536 -16.56 -17.36 12.61
CA GLY A 536 -16.92 -16.57 11.43
C GLY A 536 -15.94 -16.79 10.29
N VAL A 537 -16.25 -17.65 9.34
CA VAL A 537 -15.31 -17.98 8.23
C VAL A 537 -15.12 -16.85 7.23
N ASN A 538 -16.10 -15.95 7.06
CA ASN A 538 -16.07 -14.84 6.12
C ASN A 538 -15.70 -13.48 6.76
N CYS A 539 -15.41 -13.44 8.07
CA CYS A 539 -15.30 -12.18 8.84
C CYS A 539 -14.21 -11.21 8.34
N SER A 540 -13.28 -11.64 7.52
CA SER A 540 -12.26 -10.80 6.89
C SER A 540 -12.30 -10.83 5.35
N VAL A 541 -13.37 -11.35 4.78
CA VAL A 541 -13.61 -11.39 3.33
C VAL A 541 -14.65 -10.32 2.98
N PRO A 542 -14.33 -9.27 2.23
CA PRO A 542 -15.30 -8.23 1.86
C PRO A 542 -16.26 -8.73 0.78
N LYS A 543 -17.41 -8.07 0.64
CA LYS A 543 -18.50 -8.47 -0.27
C LYS A 543 -18.04 -8.65 -1.72
N THR A 544 -17.20 -7.75 -2.22
CA THR A 544 -16.65 -7.86 -3.59
C THR A 544 -15.81 -9.13 -3.77
N LEU A 545 -15.05 -9.52 -2.75
CA LEU A 545 -14.26 -10.75 -2.77
C LEU A 545 -15.14 -12.00 -2.56
N VAL A 546 -16.19 -11.92 -1.72
CA VAL A 546 -17.19 -13.02 -1.59
C VAL A 546 -17.77 -13.36 -2.96
N ARG A 547 -18.26 -12.34 -3.69
CA ARG A 547 -18.81 -12.50 -5.03
C ARG A 547 -17.81 -13.14 -6.00
N PHE A 548 -16.56 -12.66 -5.97
CA PHE A 548 -15.49 -13.18 -6.81
C PHE A 548 -15.16 -14.65 -6.53
N LEU A 549 -15.14 -15.06 -5.25
CA LEU A 549 -14.87 -16.45 -4.86
C LEU A 549 -16.02 -17.38 -5.22
N VAL A 550 -17.28 -16.96 -5.04
CA VAL A 550 -18.45 -17.75 -5.47
C VAL A 550 -18.45 -17.92 -7.00
N GLN A 551 -18.10 -16.88 -7.75
CA GLN A 551 -17.95 -16.98 -9.19
C GLN A 551 -16.80 -17.93 -9.58
N TYR A 552 -15.68 -17.89 -8.87
CA TYR A 552 -14.59 -18.85 -9.10
C TYR A 552 -15.06 -20.30 -8.92
N PHE A 553 -15.87 -20.58 -7.88
CA PHE A 553 -16.48 -21.90 -7.71
C PHE A 553 -17.43 -22.27 -8.83
N ALA A 554 -18.30 -21.35 -9.27
CA ALA A 554 -19.22 -21.57 -10.37
C ALA A 554 -18.47 -21.90 -11.68
N ASP A 555 -17.39 -21.14 -11.97
CA ASP A 555 -16.56 -21.35 -13.15
C ASP A 555 -15.87 -22.74 -13.17
N ASN A 556 -15.59 -23.32 -12.01
CA ASN A 556 -14.83 -24.56 -11.83
C ASN A 556 -15.66 -25.77 -11.37
N SER A 557 -16.99 -25.64 -11.18
CA SER A 557 -17.85 -26.72 -10.71
C SER A 557 -18.25 -27.76 -11.78
N GLY A 558 -17.79 -27.58 -13.03
CA GLY A 558 -18.25 -28.40 -14.15
C GLY A 558 -19.68 -28.03 -14.61
N GLU A 559 -20.15 -28.63 -15.67
CA GLU A 559 -21.53 -28.42 -16.15
C GLU A 559 -22.51 -29.22 -15.26
N GLY A 560 -23.62 -28.59 -14.86
CA GLY A 560 -24.68 -29.22 -14.05
C GLY A 560 -25.38 -28.27 -13.10
N THR A 561 -26.30 -28.83 -12.31
CA THR A 561 -27.19 -28.08 -11.40
C THR A 561 -26.43 -27.19 -10.43
N LEU A 562 -25.27 -27.62 -9.92
CA LEU A 562 -24.47 -26.82 -8.99
C LEU A 562 -24.01 -25.52 -9.64
N LYS A 563 -23.50 -25.58 -10.87
CA LYS A 563 -23.08 -24.40 -11.63
C LYS A 563 -24.24 -23.42 -11.81
N ASP A 564 -25.41 -23.93 -12.25
CA ASP A 564 -26.59 -23.12 -12.49
C ASP A 564 -27.06 -22.42 -11.21
N VAL A 565 -27.10 -23.12 -10.10
CA VAL A 565 -27.47 -22.57 -8.79
C VAL A 565 -26.50 -21.48 -8.33
N LEU A 566 -25.18 -21.71 -8.50
CA LEU A 566 -24.17 -20.72 -8.10
C LEU A 566 -24.29 -19.44 -8.95
N TYR A 567 -24.57 -19.55 -10.26
CA TYR A 567 -24.82 -18.38 -11.11
C TYR A 567 -26.14 -17.69 -10.76
N ASP A 568 -27.21 -18.42 -10.44
CA ASP A 568 -28.46 -17.82 -10.00
C ASP A 568 -28.30 -17.05 -8.66
N ILE A 569 -27.47 -17.57 -7.74
CA ILE A 569 -27.10 -16.85 -6.50
C ILE A 569 -26.31 -15.58 -6.82
N LEU A 570 -25.39 -15.61 -7.79
CA LEU A 570 -24.61 -14.45 -8.23
C LEU A 570 -25.51 -13.37 -8.85
N ASP A 571 -26.57 -13.75 -9.54
CA ASP A 571 -27.53 -12.83 -10.17
C ASP A 571 -28.62 -12.34 -9.22
N THR A 572 -28.69 -12.91 -8.00
CA THR A 572 -29.67 -12.49 -6.99
C THR A 572 -29.21 -11.21 -6.31
N PRO A 573 -30.02 -10.14 -6.24
CA PRO A 573 -29.70 -8.92 -5.49
C PRO A 573 -29.45 -9.20 -4.01
N VAL A 574 -28.46 -8.52 -3.45
CA VAL A 574 -28.17 -8.64 -1.99
C VAL A 574 -29.30 -8.03 -1.19
N SER A 575 -29.91 -8.85 -0.29
CA SER A 575 -31.03 -8.45 0.55
C SER A 575 -30.94 -9.16 1.91
N PRO A 576 -31.34 -8.50 3.02
CA PRO A 576 -31.45 -9.14 4.32
C PRO A 576 -32.69 -10.07 4.42
N GLU A 577 -33.60 -10.05 3.45
CA GLU A 577 -34.85 -10.85 3.38
C GLU A 577 -35.67 -10.85 4.67
N LEU A 578 -35.81 -9.68 5.28
CA LEU A 578 -36.54 -9.49 6.53
C LEU A 578 -37.92 -8.84 6.32
N LEU A 579 -38.10 -8.11 5.22
CA LEU A 579 -39.39 -7.49 4.85
C LEU A 579 -40.11 -8.34 3.80
N PRO A 580 -41.46 -8.42 3.86
CA PRO A 580 -42.27 -9.14 2.89
C PRO A 580 -41.98 -8.69 1.44
N PRO A 581 -41.88 -9.62 0.48
CA PRO A 581 -41.66 -9.29 -0.92
C PRO A 581 -42.84 -8.46 -1.47
N LYS A 582 -42.53 -7.52 -2.37
CA LYS A 582 -43.54 -6.77 -3.12
C LYS A 582 -43.69 -7.41 -4.50
N GLU A 583 -44.89 -7.81 -4.86
CA GLU A 583 -45.22 -8.44 -6.15
C GLU A 583 -44.31 -9.66 -6.49
N GLY A 584 -43.84 -10.38 -5.47
CA GLY A 584 -42.95 -11.53 -5.63
C GLY A 584 -41.45 -11.21 -5.80
N GLU A 585 -41.09 -9.92 -5.86
CA GLU A 585 -39.70 -9.45 -5.93
C GLU A 585 -39.18 -8.99 -4.55
N ILE A 586 -37.85 -8.97 -4.42
CA ILE A 586 -37.16 -8.50 -3.21
C ILE A 586 -37.54 -7.05 -2.92
N ALA A 587 -38.23 -6.81 -1.80
CA ALA A 587 -38.71 -5.47 -1.40
C ALA A 587 -37.59 -4.54 -0.92
N GLN A 588 -36.50 -5.09 -0.40
CA GLN A 588 -35.42 -4.35 0.24
C GLN A 588 -34.07 -4.75 -0.34
N LYS A 589 -33.51 -3.94 -1.26
CA LYS A 589 -32.15 -4.12 -1.71
C LYS A 589 -31.20 -3.42 -0.74
N THR A 590 -30.23 -4.14 -0.22
CA THR A 590 -29.26 -3.61 0.74
C THR A 590 -28.53 -2.38 0.20
N GLU A 591 -28.13 -2.41 -1.07
CA GLU A 591 -27.36 -1.32 -1.68
C GLU A 591 -28.17 -0.03 -1.87
N ASP A 592 -29.50 -0.08 -1.91
CA ASP A 592 -30.35 1.13 -1.95
C ASP A 592 -30.32 1.89 -0.61
N ILE A 593 -30.08 1.17 0.50
CA ILE A 593 -30.08 1.71 1.86
C ILE A 593 -28.70 2.12 2.34
N VAL A 594 -27.72 1.25 2.16
CA VAL A 594 -26.35 1.49 2.65
C VAL A 594 -25.41 1.98 1.57
N GLY A 595 -25.71 1.78 0.30
CA GLY A 595 -24.87 2.11 -0.85
C GLY A 595 -24.17 0.90 -1.47
N PRO A 596 -23.57 1.07 -2.67
CA PRO A 596 -22.87 0.02 -3.38
C PRO A 596 -21.68 -0.52 -2.59
N TYR A 597 -21.59 -1.84 -2.47
CA TYR A 597 -20.52 -2.50 -1.72
C TYR A 597 -19.14 -2.26 -2.35
N GLU A 598 -19.03 -2.09 -3.66
CA GLU A 598 -17.75 -1.77 -4.29
C GLU A 598 -17.16 -0.43 -3.81
N LEU A 599 -18.00 0.59 -3.58
CA LEU A 599 -17.57 1.85 -2.99
C LEU A 599 -17.18 1.67 -1.53
N HIS A 600 -17.94 0.91 -0.75
CA HIS A 600 -17.64 0.67 0.66
C HIS A 600 -16.36 -0.13 0.85
N ASP A 601 -16.12 -1.14 0.04
CA ASP A 601 -14.89 -1.94 0.06
C ASP A 601 -13.68 -1.07 -0.33
N PHE A 602 -13.83 -0.21 -1.32
CA PHE A 602 -12.81 0.77 -1.70
C PHE A 602 -12.50 1.73 -0.53
N PHE A 603 -13.53 2.30 0.13
CA PHE A 603 -13.35 3.20 1.27
C PHE A 603 -12.70 2.47 2.45
N LEU A 604 -13.18 1.28 2.77
CA LEU A 604 -12.68 0.43 3.84
C LEU A 604 -11.19 0.11 3.65
N TYR A 605 -10.81 -0.28 2.44
CA TYR A 605 -9.43 -0.59 2.10
C TYR A 605 -8.51 0.61 2.35
N HIS A 606 -8.83 1.75 1.75
CA HIS A 606 -7.98 2.93 1.83
C HIS A 606 -7.95 3.54 3.24
N MET A 607 -9.05 3.49 3.97
CA MET A 607 -9.12 3.98 5.34
C MET A 607 -8.33 3.10 6.30
N LEU A 608 -8.51 1.78 6.27
CA LEU A 608 -7.86 0.89 7.22
C LEU A 608 -6.45 0.48 6.81
N ARG A 609 -6.21 0.25 5.50
CA ARG A 609 -4.89 -0.19 5.03
C ARG A 609 -3.86 0.93 5.08
N PHE A 610 -4.25 2.15 4.73
CA PHE A 610 -3.32 3.28 4.59
C PHE A 610 -3.57 4.43 5.56
N GLY A 611 -4.71 4.43 6.27
CA GLY A 611 -5.08 5.54 7.16
C GLY A 611 -5.38 6.83 6.40
N TYR A 612 -5.92 6.73 5.19
CA TYR A 612 -6.26 7.92 4.40
C TYR A 612 -7.41 8.69 5.02
N MET A 613 -7.32 10.01 4.91
CA MET A 613 -8.42 10.89 5.27
C MET A 613 -9.58 10.80 4.26
N PRO A 614 -10.82 11.06 4.66
CA PRO A 614 -11.97 11.05 3.76
C PRO A 614 -11.78 11.88 2.49
N SER A 615 -11.18 13.07 2.60
CA SER A 615 -10.90 13.93 1.45
C SER A 615 -9.97 13.30 0.41
N LYS A 616 -8.98 12.55 0.87
CA LYS A 616 -8.08 11.79 -0.02
C LYS A 616 -8.79 10.60 -0.64
N ILE A 617 -9.58 9.85 0.15
CA ILE A 617 -10.39 8.72 -0.33
C ILE A 617 -11.38 9.21 -1.39
N TYR A 618 -12.10 10.29 -1.12
CA TYR A 618 -13.03 10.90 -2.06
C TYR A 618 -12.36 11.25 -3.40
N ARG A 619 -11.20 11.91 -3.34
CA ARG A 619 -10.46 12.31 -4.53
C ARG A 619 -10.04 11.14 -5.39
N ILE A 620 -9.44 10.09 -4.79
CA ILE A 620 -9.03 8.90 -5.55
C ILE A 620 -10.23 8.10 -6.04
N ALA A 621 -11.34 8.07 -5.29
CA ALA A 621 -12.59 7.41 -5.73
C ALA A 621 -13.18 8.12 -6.96
N LYS A 622 -13.20 9.47 -6.99
CA LYS A 622 -13.65 10.22 -8.19
C LYS A 622 -12.87 9.84 -9.46
N ILE A 623 -11.57 9.62 -9.34
CA ILE A 623 -10.72 9.21 -10.46
C ILE A 623 -10.99 7.75 -10.84
N THR A 624 -11.10 6.90 -9.82
CA THR A 624 -11.24 5.44 -10.03
C THR A 624 -12.57 5.06 -10.66
N PHE A 625 -13.64 5.74 -10.23
CA PHE A 625 -15.02 5.46 -10.66
C PHE A 625 -15.56 6.53 -11.63
N GLU A 626 -14.66 7.21 -12.36
CA GLU A 626 -15.05 8.19 -13.37
C GLU A 626 -15.95 7.53 -14.44
N GLY A 627 -17.11 8.17 -14.71
CA GLY A 627 -18.12 7.65 -15.64
C GLY A 627 -19.07 6.60 -15.07
N GLU A 628 -18.86 6.12 -13.83
CA GLU A 628 -19.75 5.14 -13.17
C GLU A 628 -20.57 5.78 -12.05
N TYR A 629 -19.96 6.65 -11.25
CA TYR A 629 -20.62 7.35 -10.16
C TYR A 629 -20.38 8.85 -10.19
N GLU A 630 -21.44 9.60 -10.00
CA GLU A 630 -21.36 11.05 -9.82
C GLU A 630 -20.63 11.42 -8.51
N ALA A 631 -19.92 12.53 -8.53
CA ALA A 631 -19.16 13.02 -7.38
C ALA A 631 -19.98 13.13 -6.09
N GLN A 632 -21.25 13.60 -6.21
CA GLN A 632 -22.16 13.68 -5.07
C GLN A 632 -22.57 12.32 -4.52
N THR A 633 -22.71 11.32 -5.39
CA THR A 633 -22.99 9.92 -5.00
C THR A 633 -21.82 9.33 -4.21
N ILE A 634 -20.59 9.50 -4.68
CA ILE A 634 -19.39 9.07 -3.98
C ILE A 634 -19.30 9.75 -2.60
N TYR A 635 -19.53 11.06 -2.53
CA TYR A 635 -19.51 11.80 -1.28
C TYR A 635 -20.59 11.31 -0.30
N ARG A 636 -21.82 11.11 -0.78
CA ARG A 636 -22.95 10.61 0.03
C ARG A 636 -22.60 9.28 0.69
N TRP A 637 -22.09 8.33 -0.08
CA TRP A 637 -21.79 7.00 0.42
C TRP A 637 -20.52 6.96 1.29
N LEU A 638 -19.53 7.80 1.00
CA LEU A 638 -18.39 7.98 1.89
C LEU A 638 -18.81 8.56 3.25
N SER A 639 -19.69 9.53 3.24
CA SER A 639 -20.25 10.12 4.49
C SER A 639 -21.05 9.09 5.27
N THR A 640 -21.87 8.29 4.60
CA THR A 640 -22.61 7.17 5.19
C THR A 640 -21.68 6.14 5.78
N PHE A 641 -20.63 5.76 5.03
CA PHE A 641 -19.60 4.81 5.48
C PHE A 641 -18.92 5.30 6.77
N VAL A 642 -18.39 6.51 6.79
CA VAL A 642 -17.74 7.08 7.98
C VAL A 642 -18.68 7.09 9.18
N HIS A 643 -19.89 7.59 8.99
CA HIS A 643 -20.88 7.66 10.07
C HIS A 643 -21.21 6.28 10.65
N ARG A 644 -21.51 5.30 9.78
CA ARG A 644 -21.85 3.94 10.23
C ARG A 644 -20.63 3.22 10.83
N PHE A 645 -19.46 3.38 10.23
CA PHE A 645 -18.23 2.76 10.71
C PHE A 645 -17.94 3.12 12.18
N PHE A 646 -18.11 4.37 12.56
CA PHE A 646 -17.92 4.79 13.95
C PHE A 646 -19.11 4.38 14.85
N ARG A 647 -20.33 4.67 14.46
CA ARG A 647 -21.52 4.42 15.30
C ARG A 647 -21.81 2.95 15.56
N GLN A 648 -21.40 2.07 14.67
CA GLN A 648 -21.66 0.63 14.78
C GLN A 648 -20.51 -0.16 15.40
N GLN A 649 -19.48 0.50 15.95
CA GLN A 649 -18.33 -0.17 16.55
C GLN A 649 -18.71 -1.13 17.68
N PHE A 650 -19.73 -0.83 18.48
CA PHE A 650 -20.18 -1.71 19.55
C PHE A 650 -20.55 -3.12 19.06
N LYS A 651 -21.05 -3.25 17.83
CA LYS A 651 -21.33 -4.56 17.21
C LYS A 651 -20.04 -5.33 16.93
N ARG A 652 -18.97 -4.64 16.52
CA ARG A 652 -17.67 -5.26 16.25
C ARG A 652 -16.92 -5.68 17.51
N SER A 653 -17.19 -5.05 18.63
CA SER A 653 -16.53 -5.37 19.91
C SER A 653 -16.73 -6.80 20.38
N CYS A 654 -17.80 -7.45 19.97
CA CYS A 654 -18.17 -8.82 20.34
C CYS A 654 -18.10 -9.82 19.16
N LEU A 655 -17.39 -9.51 18.09
CA LEU A 655 -17.29 -10.41 16.94
C LEU A 655 -16.73 -11.76 17.31
N PRO A 656 -17.28 -12.86 16.73
CA PRO A 656 -16.71 -14.19 16.82
C PRO A 656 -15.26 -14.24 16.31
N ASP A 657 -14.54 -15.28 16.71
CA ASP A 657 -13.26 -15.61 16.10
C ASP A 657 -13.46 -15.98 14.62
N GLY A 658 -12.45 -15.67 13.80
CA GLY A 658 -12.40 -16.05 12.40
C GLY A 658 -11.05 -15.75 11.77
N PRO A 659 -10.73 -16.33 10.62
CA PRO A 659 -9.42 -16.22 9.99
C PRO A 659 -9.24 -14.84 9.34
N LYS A 660 -8.03 -14.28 9.46
CA LYS A 660 -7.62 -13.13 8.67
C LYS A 660 -7.12 -13.61 7.30
N VAL A 661 -7.78 -13.16 6.24
CA VAL A 661 -7.47 -13.55 4.85
C VAL A 661 -6.58 -12.52 4.16
N GLY A 662 -6.95 -11.25 4.21
CA GLY A 662 -6.27 -10.17 3.52
C GLY A 662 -5.44 -9.26 4.43
N SER A 663 -4.95 -8.15 3.85
CA SER A 663 -4.15 -7.14 4.58
C SER A 663 -4.98 -6.28 5.54
N VAL A 664 -6.31 -6.35 5.48
CA VAL A 664 -7.26 -5.58 6.29
C VAL A 664 -8.25 -6.53 6.96
N ALA A 665 -8.56 -6.30 8.22
CA ALA A 665 -9.64 -6.95 8.95
C ALA A 665 -10.24 -5.99 9.99
N VAL A 666 -11.48 -6.27 10.44
CA VAL A 666 -12.18 -5.45 11.44
C VAL A 666 -12.27 -6.13 12.81
N SER A 667 -11.46 -7.18 13.03
CA SER A 667 -11.44 -7.91 14.29
C SER A 667 -10.93 -7.05 15.44
N PRO A 668 -11.66 -6.99 16.58
CA PRO A 668 -11.24 -6.22 17.76
C PRO A 668 -10.02 -6.82 18.48
N ARG A 669 -9.68 -8.07 18.17
CA ARG A 669 -8.49 -8.75 18.72
C ARG A 669 -7.25 -8.58 17.86
N GLY A 670 -7.41 -8.09 16.63
CA GLY A 670 -6.34 -7.95 15.65
C GLY A 670 -6.19 -6.51 15.12
N ASP A 671 -6.66 -6.28 13.91
CA ASP A 671 -6.36 -5.09 13.13
C ASP A 671 -7.08 -3.82 13.58
N LEU A 672 -8.29 -3.92 14.16
CA LEU A 672 -9.10 -2.77 14.51
C LEU A 672 -9.49 -2.78 16.00
N ARG A 673 -8.62 -2.25 16.84
CA ARG A 673 -8.88 -2.06 18.26
C ARG A 673 -9.44 -0.66 18.52
N MET A 674 -10.67 -0.44 18.11
CA MET A 674 -11.32 0.86 18.18
C MET A 674 -12.29 0.91 19.38
N PRO A 675 -12.30 2.00 20.19
CA PRO A 675 -13.32 2.20 21.22
C PRO A 675 -14.73 2.25 20.63
N SER A 676 -15.72 1.68 21.35
CA SER A 676 -17.11 1.63 20.88
C SER A 676 -17.82 2.99 20.88
N ASP A 677 -17.27 3.94 21.60
CA ASP A 677 -17.77 5.31 21.80
C ASP A 677 -16.87 6.39 21.17
N ALA A 678 -16.01 5.99 20.24
CA ALA A 678 -15.15 6.93 19.52
C ALA A 678 -15.97 7.94 18.71
N SER A 679 -15.57 9.21 18.77
CA SER A 679 -16.17 10.30 18.00
C SER A 679 -15.69 10.31 16.55
N ASP A 680 -16.62 10.54 15.62
CA ASP A 680 -16.35 10.72 14.18
C ASP A 680 -16.12 12.21 13.80
N ALA A 681 -16.01 13.12 14.78
CA ALA A 681 -15.99 14.57 14.54
C ALA A 681 -14.89 15.03 13.59
N LEU A 682 -13.66 14.52 13.75
CA LEU A 682 -12.53 14.89 12.89
C LEU A 682 -12.73 14.43 11.42
N TRP A 683 -13.30 13.25 11.21
CA TRP A 683 -13.61 12.75 9.87
C TRP A 683 -14.75 13.54 9.22
N LYS A 684 -15.76 13.96 10.02
CA LYS A 684 -16.85 14.83 9.55
C LYS A 684 -16.36 16.22 9.20
N GLU A 685 -15.41 16.77 9.94
CA GLU A 685 -14.78 18.05 9.60
C GLU A 685 -14.08 17.97 8.24
N ASP A 686 -13.33 16.89 7.96
CA ASP A 686 -12.67 16.68 6.68
C ASP A 686 -13.71 16.47 5.54
N LEU A 687 -14.79 15.75 5.80
CA LEU A 687 -15.92 15.61 4.87
C LEU A 687 -16.59 16.97 4.57
N ALA A 688 -16.78 17.82 5.58
CA ALA A 688 -17.34 19.17 5.38
C ALA A 688 -16.43 20.04 4.51
N ALA A 689 -15.10 19.87 4.62
CA ALA A 689 -14.14 20.55 3.75
C ALA A 689 -14.30 20.14 2.27
N ILE A 690 -14.70 18.89 1.99
CA ILE A 690 -15.01 18.44 0.62
C ILE A 690 -16.22 19.22 0.08
N ARG A 691 -17.33 19.28 0.82
CA ARG A 691 -18.55 20.02 0.40
C ARG A 691 -18.21 21.44 0.03
N LYS A 692 -17.49 22.13 0.89
CA LYS A 692 -17.05 23.51 0.64
C LYS A 692 -16.19 23.65 -0.62
N LYS A 693 -15.28 22.69 -0.88
CA LYS A 693 -14.43 22.68 -2.07
C LYS A 693 -15.22 22.46 -3.35
N GLU A 694 -16.22 21.58 -3.31
CA GLU A 694 -17.06 21.24 -4.46
C GLU A 694 -18.25 22.22 -4.66
N GLY A 695 -18.47 23.16 -3.73
CA GLY A 695 -19.56 24.16 -3.82
C GLY A 695 -20.95 23.58 -3.59
N TRP A 696 -21.10 22.62 -2.70
CA TRP A 696 -22.39 21.96 -2.38
C TRP A 696 -23.02 22.46 -1.07
N ASP A 697 -22.78 23.67 -0.70
CA ASP A 697 -23.36 24.29 0.53
C ASP A 697 -24.83 24.73 0.32
#